data_f1420f08414148437abbb600962e4a1d
#
_entry.id   f1420f08414148437abbb600962e4a1d
#
_cell.length_a   1.000
_cell.length_b   1.000
_cell.length_c   1.000
_cell.angle_alpha   90.00
_cell.angle_beta   90.00
_cell.angle_gamma   90.00
#
_symmetry.space_group_name_H-M   'P 1'
#
loop_
_entity.id
_entity.type
_entity.pdbx_description
1 polymer ?
#
loop_
_entity_poly.entity_id
_entity_poly.type
_entity_poly.pdbx_seq_one_letter_code
_entity_poly.pdbx_strand_id
1 'polypeptide(L)'
;MAKSPIKHKDPASPKGKQSNGESPAAKPSEKVESLAPFRVDPRGKTLTTNQGLPIADNENSLRAGERGPTLLEDFILREKITHFDHERIPERVVHARGAAAHGYFQVYEPMADLTRASFLQDPNVRTPVFVRFSTVGGSRGSADTPRDVRGFAVKFYTQDGNFDMVGNNMPVFFVQDAIKFPDFVHAVKPEPHNEIPQASSAHDTFWDFVSLTLESTHMVMWLMSDRALPRAFANMEGFGVHTFRFINARNESRYVKFHWKPLLGAHSLVWDEAQKLMGKDADFNRRHLYESIEKGQFPEWELGLQIFGDAEADGFDFDILDSTKLIPEELVPVRRIGKMVLDRNPDSYFAETEQVAFCTTHLVPGIGFTNDPLLQGRNFSYLDTQLSRLGGPNFHEIPINRPVCPFANGQRDGLHRMAIDTGDTSYGPNSLDDDFPQPRTVEDGGFATLPERVDGVMRRVRSASFADHFSQATMFWNSMSPVEKEHIVSAFSFELAKVNRIELRQRVIEQMLVNVDAQLARMVAENVGLPAPDSTGVSSNGAKAQANGKPASSPLLSQLHPQTGKMGDVTGRLIAILVADGSSADDVDEMKNALAAAGAEGRVVAAKLGTLAGDGGEIAVDHTVLTMPSVAFDAIYVPGGTTATATLAASGDARHFVSEAYRHCKAIAAGESAAALLEAADILAEDDEDNGVLLGADAATLAERFVTAIGRHRAWGRVALEAVPA
;
A
#
# COMPACT_ATOMS: atom_id res chain seq x y z
N MET A 1 46.92 31.08 29.87
CA MET A 1 47.49 29.70 29.80
C MET A 1 46.57 28.90 28.89
N ALA A 2 47.00 28.68 27.66
CA ALA A 2 46.23 27.93 26.68
C ALA A 2 46.29 26.44 27.02
N LYS A 3 45.14 25.80 27.22
CA LYS A 3 45.04 24.35 27.35
C LYS A 3 45.03 23.70 25.96
N SER A 4 45.96 22.78 25.76
CA SER A 4 46.07 21.96 24.54
C SER A 4 44.77 21.17 24.27
N PRO A 5 44.39 20.96 22.99
CA PRO A 5 43.21 20.19 22.63
C PRO A 5 43.37 18.71 23.01
N ILE A 6 42.36 18.16 23.64
CA ILE A 6 42.25 16.75 23.94
C ILE A 6 42.10 15.98 22.61
N LYS A 7 43.11 15.16 22.29
CA LYS A 7 42.98 14.20 21.19
C LYS A 7 42.07 13.07 21.60
N HIS A 8 40.83 13.04 21.09
CA HIS A 8 40.01 11.86 21.10
C HIS A 8 40.64 10.81 20.18
N LYS A 9 40.97 9.64 20.75
CA LYS A 9 41.30 8.47 19.97
C LYS A 9 39.99 7.96 19.36
N ASP A 10 39.96 7.88 18.03
CA ASP A 10 38.89 7.21 17.30
C ASP A 10 38.80 5.75 17.79
N PRO A 11 37.58 5.27 18.14
CA PRO A 11 37.37 3.84 18.32
C PRO A 11 37.54 3.17 16.94
N ALA A 12 38.38 2.15 16.88
CA ALA A 12 38.59 1.37 15.66
C ALA A 12 37.25 0.85 15.14
N SER A 13 36.91 1.23 13.91
CA SER A 13 35.80 0.70 13.17
C SER A 13 35.90 -0.82 13.12
N PRO A 14 34.83 -1.60 13.43
CA PRO A 14 34.84 -3.01 13.20
C PRO A 14 35.01 -3.26 11.70
N LYS A 15 36.07 -3.98 11.34
CA LYS A 15 36.28 -4.46 9.96
C LYS A 15 35.08 -5.33 9.60
N GLY A 16 34.17 -4.80 8.80
CA GLY A 16 33.11 -5.56 8.18
C GLY A 16 33.70 -6.72 7.39
N LYS A 17 33.24 -7.92 7.68
CA LYS A 17 33.50 -9.10 6.84
C LYS A 17 32.93 -8.77 5.46
N GLN A 18 33.79 -8.70 4.44
CA GLN A 18 33.37 -8.73 3.05
C GLN A 18 32.62 -10.04 2.82
N SER A 19 31.32 -9.94 2.60
CA SER A 19 30.56 -11.04 2.02
C SER A 19 30.93 -11.14 0.55
N ASN A 20 31.60 -12.21 0.18
CA ASN A 20 31.83 -12.60 -1.22
C ASN A 20 30.47 -13.00 -1.81
N GLY A 21 29.92 -12.13 -2.65
CA GLY A 21 28.66 -12.36 -3.37
C GLY A 21 28.07 -11.04 -3.87
N GLU A 22 28.88 -10.13 -4.43
CA GLU A 22 28.34 -9.01 -5.19
C GLU A 22 27.75 -9.56 -6.50
N SER A 23 26.43 -9.70 -6.54
CA SER A 23 25.72 -9.57 -7.82
C SER A 23 26.09 -8.21 -8.42
N PRO A 24 26.42 -8.14 -9.73
CA PRO A 24 26.77 -6.87 -10.35
C PRO A 24 25.63 -5.88 -10.09
N ALA A 25 25.92 -4.80 -9.38
CA ALA A 25 24.95 -3.76 -9.09
C ALA A 25 24.30 -3.35 -10.41
N ALA A 26 23.00 -3.54 -10.54
CA ALA A 26 22.28 -3.14 -11.74
C ALA A 26 22.54 -1.66 -11.99
N LYS A 27 22.80 -1.29 -13.27
CA LYS A 27 23.01 0.13 -13.62
C LYS A 27 21.83 0.95 -13.10
N PRO A 28 22.06 2.13 -12.49
CA PRO A 28 21.00 3.01 -12.06
C PRO A 28 20.05 3.30 -13.23
N SER A 29 18.75 3.40 -12.95
CA SER A 29 17.79 3.82 -13.98
C SER A 29 18.03 5.27 -14.39
N GLU A 30 17.62 5.66 -15.61
CA GLU A 30 17.74 7.03 -16.13
C GLU A 30 17.17 8.07 -15.14
N LYS A 31 16.06 7.75 -14.47
CA LYS A 31 15.50 8.62 -13.43
C LYS A 31 16.41 8.77 -12.24
N VAL A 32 16.98 7.70 -11.73
CA VAL A 32 17.93 7.73 -10.60
C VAL A 32 19.19 8.50 -10.96
N GLU A 33 19.68 8.37 -12.20
CA GLU A 33 20.80 9.17 -12.71
C GLU A 33 20.45 10.67 -12.78
N SER A 34 19.27 11.02 -13.21
CA SER A 34 18.79 12.42 -13.28
C SER A 34 18.70 13.10 -11.90
N LEU A 35 18.61 12.33 -10.82
CA LEU A 35 18.61 12.83 -9.43
C LEU A 35 20.04 13.08 -8.91
N ALA A 36 21.08 12.54 -9.54
CA ALA A 36 22.46 12.63 -9.05
C ALA A 36 22.95 14.07 -8.82
N PRO A 37 22.66 15.06 -9.69
CA PRO A 37 23.10 16.45 -9.47
C PRO A 37 22.50 17.11 -8.22
N PHE A 38 21.40 16.58 -7.70
CA PHE A 38 20.69 17.13 -6.54
C PHE A 38 21.06 16.42 -5.23
N ARG A 39 21.85 15.34 -5.29
CA ARG A 39 22.32 14.63 -4.10
C ARG A 39 23.43 15.39 -3.42
N VAL A 40 23.30 15.56 -2.10
CA VAL A 40 24.31 16.21 -1.26
C VAL A 40 24.80 15.24 -0.20
N ASP A 41 26.08 14.87 -0.27
CA ASP A 41 26.76 14.12 0.79
C ASP A 41 27.55 15.09 1.67
N PRO A 42 27.20 15.25 2.96
CA PRO A 42 27.89 16.18 3.87
C PRO A 42 29.20 15.63 4.42
N ARG A 43 29.53 14.34 4.23
CA ARG A 43 30.72 13.72 4.79
C ARG A 43 31.99 14.37 4.27
N GLY A 44 32.85 14.75 5.19
CA GLY A 44 34.14 15.42 4.85
C GLY A 44 34.01 16.88 4.38
N LYS A 45 32.80 17.49 4.46
CA LYS A 45 32.59 18.90 4.07
C LYS A 45 32.58 19.81 5.30
N THR A 46 32.98 21.07 5.10
CA THR A 46 32.89 22.12 6.11
C THR A 46 31.45 22.59 6.24
N LEU A 47 31.01 22.83 7.48
CA LEU A 47 29.70 23.41 7.75
C LEU A 47 29.67 24.86 7.28
N THR A 48 28.60 25.24 6.55
CA THR A 48 28.39 26.60 6.03
C THR A 48 26.99 27.09 6.27
N THR A 49 26.78 28.40 6.15
CA THR A 49 25.45 28.99 5.93
C THR A 49 24.91 28.62 4.55
N ASN A 50 23.63 28.94 4.29
CA ASN A 50 23.03 28.80 2.95
C ASN A 50 23.72 29.66 1.88
N GLN A 51 24.47 30.70 2.30
CA GLN A 51 25.28 31.56 1.41
C GLN A 51 26.72 31.08 1.22
N GLY A 52 27.07 29.92 1.77
CA GLY A 52 28.38 29.33 1.64
C GLY A 52 29.45 29.85 2.60
N LEU A 53 29.10 30.68 3.61
CA LEU A 53 30.02 31.13 4.61
C LEU A 53 30.41 30.02 5.59
N PRO A 54 31.69 29.66 5.76
CA PRO A 54 32.12 28.65 6.73
C PRO A 54 31.80 29.07 8.17
N ILE A 55 31.24 28.14 8.94
CA ILE A 55 30.79 28.34 10.33
C ILE A 55 31.86 27.77 11.27
N ALA A 56 32.35 28.58 12.22
CA ALA A 56 33.33 28.16 13.21
C ALA A 56 32.69 27.54 14.47
N ASP A 57 31.52 28.00 14.87
CA ASP A 57 30.79 27.50 16.04
C ASP A 57 29.32 27.36 15.70
N ASN A 58 28.77 26.14 15.85
CA ASN A 58 27.37 25.80 15.62
C ASN A 58 26.64 25.36 16.91
N GLU A 59 27.32 25.46 18.07
CA GLU A 59 26.76 25.04 19.37
C GLU A 59 26.32 26.23 20.21
N ASN A 60 26.91 27.41 19.99
CA ASN A 60 26.66 28.60 20.79
C ASN A 60 26.13 29.74 19.94
N SER A 61 25.08 30.43 20.46
CA SER A 61 24.62 31.70 19.88
C SER A 61 25.52 32.87 20.32
N LEU A 62 25.57 33.93 19.50
CA LEU A 62 26.26 35.15 19.81
C LEU A 62 25.63 35.83 21.05
N ARG A 63 26.45 36.17 22.05
CA ARG A 63 26.00 36.77 23.31
C ARG A 63 26.82 38.01 23.70
N ALA A 64 26.19 38.90 24.43
CA ALA A 64 26.85 40.03 25.12
C ALA A 64 27.41 39.57 26.48
N GLY A 65 28.61 38.92 26.49
CA GLY A 65 29.18 38.28 27.66
C GLY A 65 28.72 36.84 27.89
N GLU A 66 29.38 36.07 28.75
CA GLU A 66 29.14 34.63 28.95
C GLU A 66 27.69 34.26 29.38
N ARG A 67 27.05 35.17 30.14
CA ARG A 67 25.68 35.00 30.64
C ARG A 67 24.73 36.09 30.16
N GLY A 68 25.19 36.91 29.23
CA GLY A 68 24.40 38.04 28.70
C GLY A 68 23.31 37.59 27.71
N PRO A 69 22.52 38.55 27.21
CA PRO A 69 21.49 38.25 26.23
C PRO A 69 22.09 37.77 24.90
N THR A 70 21.36 36.85 24.22
CA THR A 70 21.61 36.51 22.84
C THR A 70 21.30 37.70 21.92
N LEU A 71 22.20 37.96 20.97
CA LEU A 71 22.06 39.09 20.06
C LEU A 71 21.42 38.66 18.75
N LEU A 72 20.39 39.36 18.30
CA LEU A 72 19.67 39.03 17.07
C LEU A 72 20.44 39.39 15.78
N GLU A 73 21.60 40.05 15.87
CA GLU A 73 22.53 40.20 14.76
C GLU A 73 23.24 38.87 14.38
N ASP A 74 23.08 37.81 15.23
CA ASP A 74 23.52 36.45 14.94
C ASP A 74 22.71 35.88 13.77
N PHE A 75 23.21 36.10 12.56
CA PHE A 75 22.55 35.61 11.34
C PHE A 75 22.65 34.09 11.20
N ILE A 76 23.64 33.44 11.82
CA ILE A 76 23.76 31.98 11.84
C ILE A 76 22.59 31.36 12.64
N LEU A 77 22.36 31.87 13.84
CA LEU A 77 21.20 31.47 14.66
C LEU A 77 19.88 31.71 13.93
N ARG A 78 19.71 32.91 13.36
CA ARG A 78 18.48 33.24 12.65
C ARG A 78 18.23 32.36 11.43
N GLU A 79 19.21 32.13 10.59
CA GLU A 79 19.10 31.26 9.42
C GLU A 79 18.70 29.85 9.83
N LYS A 80 19.36 29.29 10.87
CA LYS A 80 19.10 27.94 11.38
C LYS A 80 17.68 27.78 11.92
N ILE A 81 17.21 28.75 12.74
CA ILE A 81 15.84 28.75 13.29
C ILE A 81 14.81 28.98 12.17
N THR A 82 15.04 29.97 11.32
CA THR A 82 14.10 30.28 10.23
C THR A 82 13.91 29.09 9.30
N HIS A 83 14.99 28.38 8.92
CA HIS A 83 14.85 27.19 8.11
C HIS A 83 14.08 26.10 8.83
N PHE A 84 14.42 25.81 10.09
CA PHE A 84 13.75 24.81 10.92
C PHE A 84 12.23 25.05 11.05
N ASP A 85 11.83 26.30 11.27
CA ASP A 85 10.41 26.68 11.40
C ASP A 85 9.59 26.41 10.13
N HIS A 86 10.26 26.29 8.97
CA HIS A 86 9.64 26.11 7.65
C HIS A 86 9.98 24.75 6.98
N GLU A 87 10.43 23.75 7.73
CA GLU A 87 10.75 22.41 7.22
C GLU A 87 9.50 21.53 7.02
N ARG A 88 8.33 22.12 6.93
CA ARG A 88 7.07 21.39 6.72
C ARG A 88 6.33 21.95 5.53
N ILE A 89 5.67 21.04 4.80
CA ILE A 89 4.68 21.36 3.78
C ILE A 89 3.34 20.79 4.22
N PRO A 90 2.20 21.27 3.72
CA PRO A 90 0.90 20.67 3.99
C PRO A 90 0.92 19.19 3.63
N GLU A 91 0.33 18.34 4.47
CA GLU A 91 0.12 16.95 4.13
C GLU A 91 -0.88 16.82 2.97
N ARG A 92 -0.89 15.69 2.27
CA ARG A 92 -1.91 15.42 1.26
C ARG A 92 -3.29 15.37 1.91
N VAL A 93 -4.29 15.93 1.24
CA VAL A 93 -5.69 15.97 1.73
C VAL A 93 -6.20 14.58 2.07
N VAL A 94 -5.87 13.59 1.24
CA VAL A 94 -5.99 12.16 1.49
C VAL A 94 -4.66 11.50 1.09
N HIS A 95 -4.41 10.28 1.55
CA HIS A 95 -3.15 9.57 1.32
C HIS A 95 -1.92 10.24 1.99
N ALA A 96 -2.09 10.91 3.10
CA ALA A 96 -1.00 11.60 3.80
C ALA A 96 0.08 10.63 4.31
N ARG A 97 -0.33 9.53 4.93
CA ARG A 97 0.55 8.44 5.35
C ARG A 97 0.92 7.55 4.17
N GLY A 98 2.21 7.33 3.90
CA GLY A 98 2.63 6.43 2.83
C GLY A 98 4.14 6.19 2.77
N ALA A 99 4.54 5.27 1.91
CA ALA A 99 5.92 4.92 1.59
C ALA A 99 6.08 4.76 0.08
N ALA A 100 7.31 4.93 -0.43
CA ALA A 100 7.55 4.87 -1.86
C ALA A 100 8.87 4.15 -2.16
N ALA A 101 9.00 3.70 -3.41
CA ALA A 101 10.23 3.11 -3.93
C ALA A 101 10.40 3.43 -5.41
N HIS A 102 11.66 3.45 -5.85
CA HIS A 102 12.04 3.42 -7.26
C HIS A 102 12.02 2.00 -7.80
N GLY A 103 11.89 1.89 -9.10
CA GLY A 103 11.97 0.64 -9.80
C GLY A 103 11.89 0.83 -11.30
N TYR A 104 11.49 -0.23 -11.99
CA TYR A 104 11.27 -0.19 -13.43
C TYR A 104 10.04 -1.02 -13.82
N PHE A 105 9.45 -0.66 -14.94
CA PHE A 105 8.46 -1.44 -15.65
C PHE A 105 9.06 -1.95 -16.97
N GLN A 106 8.72 -3.17 -17.36
CA GLN A 106 9.15 -3.77 -18.60
C GLN A 106 7.99 -4.54 -19.22
N VAL A 107 7.60 -4.17 -20.45
CA VAL A 107 6.55 -4.87 -21.20
C VAL A 107 7.06 -6.24 -21.67
N TYR A 108 6.18 -7.23 -21.79
CA TYR A 108 6.55 -8.58 -22.25
C TYR A 108 6.63 -8.69 -23.78
N GLU A 109 5.76 -7.96 -24.47
CA GLU A 109 5.67 -7.92 -25.93
C GLU A 109 5.17 -6.57 -26.41
N PRO A 110 5.45 -6.17 -27.67
CA PRO A 110 4.95 -4.92 -28.22
C PRO A 110 3.41 -4.85 -28.23
N MET A 111 2.84 -3.72 -27.83
CA MET A 111 1.40 -3.49 -27.77
C MET A 111 0.92 -2.54 -28.89
N ALA A 112 1.64 -2.47 -30.02
CA ALA A 112 1.39 -1.52 -31.13
C ALA A 112 -0.02 -1.61 -31.73
N ASP A 113 -0.65 -2.78 -31.70
CA ASP A 113 -2.01 -2.98 -32.16
C ASP A 113 -3.06 -2.26 -31.29
N LEU A 114 -2.76 -2.00 -30.04
CA LEU A 114 -3.68 -1.42 -29.07
C LEU A 114 -3.37 0.04 -28.75
N THR A 115 -2.09 0.39 -28.66
CA THR A 115 -1.67 1.73 -28.25
C THR A 115 -0.36 2.14 -28.89
N ARG A 116 -0.16 3.45 -29.09
CA ARG A 116 1.12 4.02 -29.51
C ARG A 116 2.01 4.47 -28.33
N ALA A 117 1.63 4.23 -27.08
CA ALA A 117 2.42 4.59 -25.92
C ALA A 117 3.79 3.91 -25.98
N SER A 118 4.89 4.69 -25.99
CA SER A 118 6.24 4.19 -26.26
C SER A 118 6.72 3.15 -25.25
N PHE A 119 6.40 3.33 -23.97
CA PHE A 119 6.82 2.41 -22.91
C PHE A 119 6.17 1.02 -22.98
N LEU A 120 5.21 0.83 -23.90
CA LEU A 120 4.55 -0.45 -24.19
C LEU A 120 4.96 -1.06 -25.53
N GLN A 121 6.03 -0.54 -26.19
CA GLN A 121 6.40 -1.00 -27.53
C GLN A 121 7.63 -1.90 -27.56
N ASP A 122 8.62 -1.70 -26.67
CA ASP A 122 9.88 -2.44 -26.74
C ASP A 122 10.12 -3.24 -25.45
N PRO A 123 10.09 -4.59 -25.53
CA PRO A 123 10.39 -5.47 -24.40
C PRO A 123 11.82 -5.37 -23.83
N ASN A 124 12.74 -4.72 -24.56
CA ASN A 124 14.11 -4.53 -24.10
C ASN A 124 14.28 -3.25 -23.26
N VAL A 125 13.27 -2.37 -23.25
CA VAL A 125 13.31 -1.11 -22.53
C VAL A 125 12.77 -1.29 -21.11
N ARG A 126 13.56 -0.89 -20.12
CA ARG A 126 13.14 -0.73 -18.73
C ARG A 126 12.75 0.71 -18.47
N THR A 127 11.45 0.98 -18.44
CA THR A 127 10.93 2.31 -18.14
C THR A 127 11.03 2.56 -16.62
N PRO A 128 11.76 3.61 -16.18
CA PRO A 128 11.84 3.92 -14.75
C PRO A 128 10.46 4.21 -14.16
N VAL A 129 10.22 3.74 -12.94
CA VAL A 129 9.01 4.07 -12.18
C VAL A 129 9.34 4.59 -10.80
N PHE A 130 8.42 5.37 -10.24
CA PHE A 130 8.37 5.69 -8.82
C PHE A 130 6.97 5.37 -8.31
N VAL A 131 6.88 4.49 -7.33
CA VAL A 131 5.61 3.98 -6.81
C VAL A 131 5.42 4.44 -5.39
N ARG A 132 4.23 4.96 -5.07
CA ARG A 132 3.87 5.34 -3.70
C ARG A 132 2.63 4.58 -3.25
N PHE A 133 2.77 3.86 -2.14
CA PHE A 133 1.70 3.22 -1.39
C PHE A 133 1.29 4.11 -0.22
N SER A 134 0.00 4.07 0.16
CA SER A 134 -0.51 4.93 1.23
C SER A 134 -1.81 4.39 1.82
N THR A 135 -2.13 4.73 3.07
CA THR A 135 -3.50 4.71 3.57
C THR A 135 -4.28 5.91 2.98
N VAL A 136 -5.59 6.01 3.20
CA VAL A 136 -6.41 7.10 2.66
C VAL A 136 -6.81 8.10 3.75
N GLY A 137 -7.42 7.63 4.83
CA GLY A 137 -8.05 8.49 5.85
C GLY A 137 -7.07 9.13 6.82
N GLY A 138 -5.98 8.42 7.17
CA GLY A 138 -5.06 8.79 8.24
C GLY A 138 -4.17 10.00 7.93
N SER A 139 -3.83 10.75 8.99
CA SER A 139 -2.80 11.78 8.94
C SER A 139 -1.43 11.17 8.61
N ARG A 140 -0.45 12.00 8.28
CA ARG A 140 0.93 11.57 8.02
C ARG A 140 1.54 10.76 9.16
N GLY A 141 1.18 11.07 10.40
CA GLY A 141 1.68 10.42 11.63
C GLY A 141 0.86 9.19 12.07
N SER A 142 -0.19 8.79 11.36
CA SER A 142 -0.98 7.61 11.68
C SER A 142 -0.23 6.31 11.40
N ALA A 143 -0.78 5.16 11.82
CA ALA A 143 -0.21 3.83 11.56
C ALA A 143 -0.47 3.34 10.12
N ASP A 144 0.28 2.29 9.70
CA ASP A 144 0.14 1.67 8.37
C ASP A 144 -1.00 0.65 8.26
N THR A 145 -1.44 0.07 9.38
CA THR A 145 -2.33 -1.11 9.40
C THR A 145 -3.80 -0.88 9.78
N PRO A 146 -4.38 0.36 9.81
CA PRO A 146 -5.81 0.51 10.02
C PRO A 146 -6.59 -0.10 8.86
N ARG A 147 -7.86 -0.45 9.13
CA ARG A 147 -8.83 -0.80 8.07
C ARG A 147 -9.08 0.43 7.21
N ASP A 148 -8.52 0.42 6.01
CA ASP A 148 -8.59 1.54 5.08
C ASP A 148 -8.29 1.06 3.65
N VAL A 149 -8.68 1.84 2.66
CA VAL A 149 -8.20 1.70 1.28
C VAL A 149 -6.70 1.98 1.24
N ARG A 150 -5.98 1.30 0.36
CA ARG A 150 -4.57 1.64 0.10
C ARG A 150 -4.45 2.31 -1.26
N GLY A 151 -3.80 3.47 -1.30
CA GLY A 151 -3.36 4.09 -2.53
C GLY A 151 -2.25 3.26 -3.20
N PHE A 152 -2.30 3.19 -4.50
CA PHE A 152 -1.32 2.54 -5.37
C PHE A 152 -1.04 3.46 -6.55
N ALA A 153 -0.14 4.44 -6.37
CA ALA A 153 0.17 5.44 -7.37
C ALA A 153 1.52 5.13 -8.04
N VAL A 154 1.50 5.00 -9.37
CA VAL A 154 2.67 4.68 -10.18
C VAL A 154 2.95 5.83 -11.14
N LYS A 155 4.14 6.42 -11.04
CA LYS A 155 4.66 7.38 -12.02
C LYS A 155 5.64 6.66 -12.92
N PHE A 156 5.35 6.62 -14.22
CA PHE A 156 6.25 6.13 -15.25
C PHE A 156 6.99 7.34 -15.85
N TYR A 157 8.30 7.27 -15.90
CA TYR A 157 9.15 8.26 -16.57
C TYR A 157 9.47 7.77 -17.97
N THR A 158 8.60 8.09 -18.91
CA THR A 158 8.72 7.63 -20.31
C THR A 158 9.47 8.63 -21.17
N GLN A 159 9.85 8.23 -22.37
CA GLN A 159 10.47 9.14 -23.35
C GLN A 159 9.46 10.11 -23.98
N ASP A 160 8.16 9.90 -23.79
CA ASP A 160 7.08 10.76 -24.27
C ASP A 160 6.48 11.64 -23.16
N GLY A 161 7.08 11.67 -21.99
CA GLY A 161 6.58 12.38 -20.82
C GLY A 161 6.33 11.46 -19.62
N ASN A 162 5.87 12.03 -18.52
CA ASN A 162 5.42 11.25 -17.37
C ASN A 162 4.01 10.71 -17.62
N PHE A 163 3.80 9.43 -17.33
CA PHE A 163 2.48 8.83 -17.21
C PHE A 163 2.21 8.47 -15.76
N ASP A 164 1.10 8.93 -15.18
CA ASP A 164 0.73 8.64 -13.81
C ASP A 164 -0.53 7.78 -13.75
N MET A 165 -0.38 6.52 -13.31
CA MET A 165 -1.52 5.69 -12.95
C MET A 165 -1.79 5.82 -11.45
N VAL A 166 -2.83 6.59 -11.09
CA VAL A 166 -3.17 6.92 -9.71
C VAL A 166 -4.31 6.01 -9.26
N GLY A 167 -3.95 4.82 -8.80
CA GLY A 167 -4.86 3.75 -8.43
C GLY A 167 -4.98 3.48 -6.94
N ASN A 168 -5.75 2.44 -6.61
CA ASN A 168 -5.98 1.92 -5.26
C ASN A 168 -5.87 0.39 -5.26
N ASN A 169 -5.83 -0.21 -4.06
CA ASN A 169 -5.88 -1.66 -3.90
C ASN A 169 -7.30 -2.25 -4.00
N MET A 170 -8.28 -1.44 -4.34
CA MET A 170 -9.67 -1.82 -4.57
C MET A 170 -10.12 -1.32 -5.93
N PRO A 171 -10.88 -2.12 -6.71
CA PRO A 171 -11.21 -1.80 -8.11
C PRO A 171 -12.34 -0.79 -8.29
N VAL A 172 -13.02 -0.43 -7.21
CA VAL A 172 -14.18 0.48 -7.18
C VAL A 172 -13.96 1.61 -6.20
N PHE A 173 -14.87 2.60 -6.20
CA PHE A 173 -14.81 3.75 -5.31
C PHE A 173 -16.16 4.03 -4.64
N PHE A 174 -16.19 4.92 -3.64
CA PHE A 174 -17.39 5.22 -2.81
C PHE A 174 -18.45 6.03 -3.52
N VAL A 175 -18.07 6.86 -4.49
CA VAL A 175 -18.97 7.81 -5.15
C VAL A 175 -18.84 7.74 -6.66
N GLN A 176 -19.93 8.02 -7.36
CA GLN A 176 -20.03 7.98 -8.82
C GLN A 176 -19.66 9.32 -9.48
N ASP A 177 -19.64 10.41 -8.72
CA ASP A 177 -19.40 11.77 -9.22
C ASP A 177 -18.48 12.51 -8.26
N ALA A 178 -17.49 13.20 -8.81
CA ALA A 178 -16.49 13.95 -8.04
C ALA A 178 -17.07 15.06 -7.16
N ILE A 179 -18.27 15.56 -7.46
CA ILE A 179 -18.94 16.59 -6.65
C ILE A 179 -19.18 16.13 -5.20
N LYS A 180 -19.31 14.82 -4.98
CA LYS A 180 -19.49 14.22 -3.64
C LYS A 180 -18.17 13.92 -2.93
N PHE A 181 -17.03 14.07 -3.60
CA PHE A 181 -15.74 13.70 -3.00
C PHE A 181 -15.38 14.53 -1.77
N PRO A 182 -15.56 15.87 -1.76
CA PRO A 182 -15.30 16.65 -0.55
C PRO A 182 -16.16 16.22 0.63
N ASP A 183 -17.45 15.95 0.43
CA ASP A 183 -18.37 15.53 1.48
C ASP A 183 -17.99 14.15 2.03
N PHE A 184 -17.63 13.23 1.14
CA PHE A 184 -17.10 11.92 1.54
C PHE A 184 -15.83 12.06 2.39
N VAL A 185 -14.88 12.90 1.98
CA VAL A 185 -13.64 13.12 2.73
C VAL A 185 -13.94 13.74 4.11
N HIS A 186 -14.85 14.72 4.19
CA HIS A 186 -15.26 15.29 5.47
C HIS A 186 -15.90 14.23 6.39
N ALA A 187 -16.68 13.30 5.85
CA ALA A 187 -17.30 12.24 6.63
C ALA A 187 -16.29 11.20 7.17
N VAL A 188 -15.18 10.99 6.45
CA VAL A 188 -14.12 10.02 6.83
C VAL A 188 -13.10 10.63 7.79
N LYS A 189 -12.82 11.94 7.65
CA LYS A 189 -11.84 12.65 8.47
C LYS A 189 -12.33 12.85 9.91
N PRO A 190 -11.43 13.16 10.85
CA PRO A 190 -11.82 13.52 12.21
C PRO A 190 -12.90 14.59 12.27
N GLU A 191 -13.78 14.50 13.27
CA GLU A 191 -14.83 15.48 13.49
C GLU A 191 -14.24 16.89 13.75
N PRO A 192 -14.78 17.95 13.14
CA PRO A 192 -14.14 19.26 13.13
C PRO A 192 -14.08 19.96 14.49
N HIS A 193 -14.91 19.55 15.46
CA HIS A 193 -14.98 20.18 16.78
C HIS A 193 -14.00 19.56 17.80
N ASN A 194 -13.46 18.36 17.54
CA ASN A 194 -12.62 17.63 18.50
C ASN A 194 -11.43 16.88 17.88
N GLU A 195 -11.35 16.79 16.56
CA GLU A 195 -10.36 16.00 15.80
C GLU A 195 -10.35 14.50 16.15
N ILE A 196 -11.48 13.91 16.51
CA ILE A 196 -11.67 12.47 16.78
C ILE A 196 -12.60 11.87 15.73
N PRO A 197 -12.40 10.61 15.31
CA PRO A 197 -11.28 9.71 15.56
C PRO A 197 -10.14 9.90 14.54
N GLN A 198 -8.92 9.51 14.91
CA GLN A 198 -7.79 9.48 13.99
C GLN A 198 -7.88 8.28 13.04
N ALA A 199 -8.00 8.57 11.75
CA ALA A 199 -7.88 7.58 10.67
C ALA A 199 -8.77 6.33 10.84
N SER A 200 -10.05 6.50 11.15
CA SER A 200 -10.97 5.39 11.36
C SER A 200 -12.31 5.65 10.69
N SER A 201 -12.86 4.63 10.00
CA SER A 201 -14.25 4.65 9.53
C SER A 201 -15.28 4.31 10.63
N ALA A 202 -14.82 4.00 11.83
CA ALA A 202 -15.67 3.60 12.96
C ALA A 202 -16.23 4.81 13.73
N HIS A 203 -16.99 5.68 13.08
CA HIS A 203 -17.64 6.83 13.69
C HIS A 203 -18.94 7.23 12.97
N ASP A 204 -19.77 8.03 13.65
CA ASP A 204 -21.11 8.36 13.22
C ASP A 204 -21.13 9.06 11.84
N THR A 205 -20.21 9.98 11.57
CA THR A 205 -20.20 10.77 10.33
C THR A 205 -19.96 9.91 9.08
N PHE A 206 -19.07 8.93 9.16
CA PHE A 206 -18.84 8.00 8.04
C PHE A 206 -20.07 7.17 7.75
N TRP A 207 -20.64 6.55 8.78
CA TRP A 207 -21.82 5.69 8.62
C TRP A 207 -23.08 6.44 8.26
N ASP A 208 -23.21 7.70 8.70
CA ASP A 208 -24.28 8.59 8.24
C ASP A 208 -24.16 8.84 6.73
N PHE A 209 -23.00 9.28 6.27
CA PHE A 209 -22.77 9.57 4.85
C PHE A 209 -23.02 8.36 3.95
N VAL A 210 -22.43 7.20 4.26
CA VAL A 210 -22.55 6.02 3.37
C VAL A 210 -23.94 5.42 3.37
N SER A 211 -24.67 5.49 4.50
CA SER A 211 -26.06 5.00 4.57
C SER A 211 -27.05 5.91 3.85
N LEU A 212 -26.72 7.18 3.65
CA LEU A 212 -27.49 8.12 2.83
C LEU A 212 -27.02 8.16 1.37
N THR A 213 -25.86 7.58 1.09
CA THR A 213 -25.22 7.55 -0.24
C THR A 213 -25.06 6.10 -0.68
N LEU A 214 -26.18 5.44 -1.00
CA LEU A 214 -26.23 3.99 -1.24
C LEU A 214 -25.34 3.50 -2.40
N GLU A 215 -24.92 4.38 -3.31
CA GLU A 215 -23.91 4.07 -4.33
C GLU A 215 -22.59 3.59 -3.70
N SER A 216 -22.32 3.92 -2.44
CA SER A 216 -21.13 3.50 -1.70
C SER A 216 -21.14 2.02 -1.29
N THR A 217 -22.27 1.33 -1.38
CA THR A 217 -22.45 -0.02 -0.81
C THR A 217 -21.41 -1.02 -1.29
N HIS A 218 -21.14 -1.06 -2.60
CA HIS A 218 -20.16 -2.00 -3.15
C HIS A 218 -18.77 -1.75 -2.58
N MET A 219 -18.34 -0.48 -2.54
CA MET A 219 -17.04 -0.12 -1.97
C MET A 219 -16.95 -0.36 -0.47
N VAL A 220 -18.05 -0.18 0.27
CA VAL A 220 -18.11 -0.50 1.71
C VAL A 220 -17.97 -2.00 1.95
N MET A 221 -18.52 -2.86 1.10
CA MET A 221 -18.28 -4.31 1.17
C MET A 221 -16.79 -4.63 1.01
N TRP A 222 -16.09 -4.00 0.06
CA TRP A 222 -14.63 -4.13 -0.09
C TRP A 222 -13.88 -3.62 1.14
N LEU A 223 -14.28 -2.49 1.71
CA LEU A 223 -13.65 -1.90 2.90
C LEU A 223 -13.81 -2.79 4.14
N MET A 224 -14.94 -3.47 4.27
CA MET A 224 -15.18 -4.39 5.40
C MET A 224 -14.57 -5.78 5.18
N SER A 225 -14.06 -6.08 3.99
CA SER A 225 -13.35 -7.33 3.71
C SER A 225 -11.87 -7.27 4.14
N ASP A 226 -11.21 -8.42 4.04
CA ASP A 226 -9.78 -8.55 4.32
C ASP A 226 -8.88 -7.72 3.38
N ARG A 227 -9.41 -7.32 2.20
CA ARG A 227 -8.71 -6.43 1.25
C ARG A 227 -8.29 -5.11 1.85
N ALA A 228 -8.95 -4.65 2.90
CA ALA A 228 -8.62 -3.42 3.63
C ALA A 228 -7.45 -3.58 4.62
N LEU A 229 -6.90 -4.78 4.78
CA LEU A 229 -5.88 -5.14 5.75
C LEU A 229 -4.69 -5.88 5.08
N PRO A 230 -4.05 -5.35 4.05
CA PRO A 230 -2.98 -6.06 3.37
C PRO A 230 -1.84 -6.40 4.35
N ARG A 231 -1.33 -7.64 4.26
CA ARG A 231 -0.19 -8.09 5.07
C ARG A 231 1.03 -7.19 4.85
N ALA A 232 1.29 -6.85 3.59
CA ALA A 232 2.34 -5.93 3.18
C ALA A 232 1.93 -5.25 1.87
N PHE A 233 2.61 -4.16 1.49
CA PHE A 233 2.36 -3.55 0.18
C PHE A 233 2.63 -4.52 -0.97
N ALA A 234 3.62 -5.42 -0.83
CA ALA A 234 3.93 -6.47 -1.80
C ALA A 234 2.82 -7.53 -1.96
N ASN A 235 1.88 -7.60 -1.04
CA ASN A 235 0.77 -8.56 -1.01
C ASN A 235 -0.59 -7.92 -1.34
N MET A 236 -0.65 -6.79 -2.01
CA MET A 236 -1.90 -6.20 -2.43
C MET A 236 -1.98 -6.02 -3.94
N GLU A 237 -3.16 -6.22 -4.49
CA GLU A 237 -3.46 -5.84 -5.87
C GLU A 237 -3.54 -4.32 -6.00
N GLY A 238 -3.41 -3.82 -7.23
CA GLY A 238 -3.63 -2.41 -7.55
C GLY A 238 -4.55 -2.26 -8.75
N PHE A 239 -5.36 -1.22 -8.76
CA PHE A 239 -6.36 -0.99 -9.81
C PHE A 239 -6.35 0.47 -10.24
N GLY A 240 -6.44 0.72 -11.55
CA GLY A 240 -6.63 2.06 -12.09
C GLY A 240 -8.01 2.65 -11.78
N VAL A 241 -8.94 1.84 -11.30
CA VAL A 241 -10.35 2.12 -10.95
C VAL A 241 -11.18 2.47 -12.20
N HIS A 242 -10.80 3.54 -12.89
CA HIS A 242 -11.52 4.07 -14.06
C HIS A 242 -11.32 3.25 -15.32
N THR A 243 -12.19 3.46 -16.29
CA THR A 243 -12.01 3.02 -17.67
C THR A 243 -11.23 4.10 -18.41
N PHE A 244 -10.16 3.69 -19.11
CA PHE A 244 -9.36 4.53 -19.98
C PHE A 244 -9.50 4.07 -21.42
N ARG A 245 -8.88 4.81 -22.37
CA ARG A 245 -8.78 4.41 -23.77
C ARG A 245 -7.33 4.14 -24.15
N PHE A 246 -7.08 3.06 -24.86
CA PHE A 246 -5.89 2.89 -25.67
C PHE A 246 -6.18 3.31 -27.11
N ILE A 247 -5.22 3.99 -27.72
CA ILE A 247 -5.33 4.55 -29.08
C ILE A 247 -4.07 4.14 -29.85
N ASN A 248 -4.24 3.36 -30.91
CA ASN A 248 -3.14 2.89 -31.75
C ASN A 248 -2.72 3.93 -32.82
N ALA A 249 -1.71 3.59 -33.62
CA ALA A 249 -1.21 4.45 -34.68
C ALA A 249 -2.24 4.72 -35.80
N ARG A 250 -3.28 3.88 -35.94
CA ARG A 250 -4.39 4.06 -36.90
C ARG A 250 -5.55 4.88 -36.32
N ASN A 251 -5.41 5.45 -35.11
CA ASN A 251 -6.47 6.09 -34.34
C ASN A 251 -7.66 5.16 -34.00
N GLU A 252 -7.45 3.85 -33.99
CA GLU A 252 -8.43 2.91 -33.46
C GLU A 252 -8.34 2.90 -31.94
N SER A 253 -9.50 2.92 -31.27
CA SER A 253 -9.59 2.99 -29.81
C SER A 253 -10.14 1.70 -29.24
N ARG A 254 -9.64 1.31 -28.04
CA ARG A 254 -10.18 0.28 -27.17
C ARG A 254 -10.29 0.80 -25.75
N TYR A 255 -11.31 0.39 -25.05
CA TYR A 255 -11.38 0.61 -23.60
C TYR A 255 -10.43 -0.31 -22.87
N VAL A 256 -9.83 0.20 -21.80
CA VAL A 256 -8.93 -0.56 -20.93
C VAL A 256 -9.18 -0.24 -19.46
N LYS A 257 -9.06 -1.28 -18.62
CA LYS A 257 -8.90 -1.15 -17.17
C LYS A 257 -7.57 -1.72 -16.75
N PHE A 258 -6.85 -1.02 -15.88
CA PHE A 258 -5.52 -1.39 -15.41
C PHE A 258 -5.60 -2.17 -14.11
N HIS A 259 -4.84 -3.28 -14.04
CA HIS A 259 -4.72 -4.14 -12.88
C HIS A 259 -3.24 -4.39 -12.55
N TRP A 260 -2.84 -4.22 -11.31
CA TRP A 260 -1.57 -4.70 -10.80
C TRP A 260 -1.80 -5.97 -10.00
N LYS A 261 -1.20 -7.07 -10.41
CA LYS A 261 -1.32 -8.37 -9.76
C LYS A 261 0.00 -8.70 -9.06
N PRO A 262 0.03 -8.80 -7.72
CA PRO A 262 1.27 -9.08 -6.99
C PRO A 262 1.79 -10.48 -7.32
N LEU A 263 3.10 -10.64 -7.51
CA LEU A 263 3.68 -11.97 -7.76
C LEU A 263 3.65 -12.83 -6.49
N LEU A 264 3.70 -12.25 -5.32
CA LEU A 264 3.57 -12.94 -4.03
C LEU A 264 2.12 -13.25 -3.63
N GLY A 265 1.14 -12.95 -4.48
CA GLY A 265 -0.29 -13.12 -4.17
C GLY A 265 -0.86 -12.08 -3.22
N ALA A 266 -2.19 -12.00 -3.17
CA ALA A 266 -2.92 -11.09 -2.30
C ALA A 266 -3.18 -11.75 -0.94
N HIS A 267 -2.57 -11.23 0.12
CA HIS A 267 -2.70 -11.73 1.49
C HIS A 267 -2.98 -10.63 2.48
N SER A 268 -3.72 -10.93 3.52
CA SER A 268 -4.17 -9.95 4.52
C SER A 268 -3.82 -10.38 5.94
N LEU A 269 -3.73 -9.38 6.82
CA LEU A 269 -3.73 -9.56 8.27
C LEU A 269 -5.17 -9.88 8.72
N VAL A 270 -5.31 -10.45 9.93
CA VAL A 270 -6.60 -10.47 10.63
C VAL A 270 -6.78 -9.17 11.40
N TRP A 271 -8.04 -8.81 11.74
CA TRP A 271 -8.30 -7.49 12.33
C TRP A 271 -7.63 -7.26 13.69
N ASP A 272 -7.66 -8.24 14.58
CA ASP A 272 -6.99 -8.14 15.89
C ASP A 272 -5.48 -7.94 15.75
N GLU A 273 -4.84 -8.70 14.85
CA GLU A 273 -3.43 -8.54 14.51
C GLU A 273 -3.11 -7.13 14.00
N ALA A 274 -3.93 -6.62 13.08
CA ALA A 274 -3.77 -5.28 12.52
C ALA A 274 -3.89 -4.19 13.60
N GLN A 275 -4.85 -4.32 14.53
CA GLN A 275 -5.01 -3.39 15.66
C GLN A 275 -3.81 -3.41 16.60
N LYS A 276 -3.28 -4.57 16.93
CA LYS A 276 -2.11 -4.70 17.80
C LYS A 276 -0.85 -4.13 17.13
N LEU A 277 -0.68 -4.36 15.83
CA LEU A 277 0.41 -3.77 15.03
C LEU A 277 0.37 -2.24 15.04
N MET A 278 -0.80 -1.60 14.97
CA MET A 278 -0.89 -0.13 15.05
C MET A 278 -0.20 0.45 16.29
N GLY A 279 -0.27 -0.28 17.41
CA GLY A 279 0.35 0.15 18.66
C GLY A 279 1.80 -0.35 18.87
N LYS A 280 2.16 -1.48 18.26
CA LYS A 280 3.47 -2.12 18.46
C LYS A 280 4.50 -1.68 17.41
N ASP A 281 4.09 -1.53 16.17
CA ASP A 281 4.89 -1.01 15.05
C ASP A 281 4.01 -0.25 14.05
N ALA A 282 3.85 1.04 14.28
CA ALA A 282 3.07 1.92 13.41
C ALA A 282 3.60 1.95 11.95
N ASP A 283 4.88 1.60 11.75
CA ASP A 283 5.57 1.62 10.46
C ASP A 283 5.65 0.24 9.77
N PHE A 284 4.84 -0.73 10.19
CA PHE A 284 4.96 -2.13 9.80
C PHE A 284 5.05 -2.37 8.28
N ASN A 285 4.11 -1.84 7.49
CA ASN A 285 4.15 -2.01 6.04
C ASN A 285 5.27 -1.19 5.39
N ARG A 286 5.54 0.03 5.88
CA ARG A 286 6.65 0.87 5.43
C ARG A 286 7.99 0.20 5.67
N ARG A 287 8.21 -0.36 6.87
CA ARG A 287 9.41 -1.09 7.24
C ARG A 287 9.60 -2.32 6.36
N HIS A 288 8.56 -3.11 6.16
CA HIS A 288 8.59 -4.28 5.29
C HIS A 288 9.05 -3.92 3.87
N LEU A 289 8.47 -2.87 3.26
CA LEU A 289 8.87 -2.42 1.92
C LEU A 289 10.35 -2.02 1.89
N TYR A 290 10.78 -1.19 2.84
CA TYR A 290 12.15 -0.70 2.92
C TYR A 290 13.16 -1.84 3.09
N GLU A 291 12.95 -2.69 4.08
CA GLU A 291 13.88 -3.78 4.41
C GLU A 291 13.91 -4.88 3.34
N SER A 292 12.78 -5.18 2.69
CA SER A 292 12.75 -6.14 1.58
C SER A 292 13.65 -5.69 0.43
N ILE A 293 13.60 -4.40 0.07
CA ILE A 293 14.45 -3.83 -0.97
C ILE A 293 15.93 -3.86 -0.55
N GLU A 294 16.26 -3.49 0.70
CA GLU A 294 17.64 -3.54 1.22
C GLU A 294 18.23 -4.96 1.21
N LYS A 295 17.38 -5.97 1.39
CA LYS A 295 17.76 -7.40 1.35
C LYS A 295 17.80 -7.98 -0.06
N GLY A 296 17.44 -7.22 -1.10
CA GLY A 296 17.34 -7.70 -2.48
C GLY A 296 16.10 -8.56 -2.76
N GLN A 297 15.14 -8.59 -1.85
CA GLN A 297 13.83 -9.25 -2.02
C GLN A 297 12.85 -8.24 -2.64
N PHE A 298 13.02 -7.98 -3.92
CA PHE A 298 12.30 -6.92 -4.62
C PHE A 298 10.82 -7.23 -4.78
N PRO A 299 9.91 -6.35 -4.33
CA PRO A 299 8.48 -6.50 -4.59
C PRO A 299 8.17 -6.38 -6.09
N GLU A 300 7.33 -7.28 -6.60
CA GLU A 300 7.04 -7.37 -8.03
C GLU A 300 5.54 -7.50 -8.30
N TRP A 301 5.07 -6.85 -9.38
CA TRP A 301 3.70 -6.93 -9.88
C TRP A 301 3.67 -7.11 -11.38
N GLU A 302 2.70 -7.86 -11.88
CA GLU A 302 2.36 -7.84 -13.30
C GLU A 302 1.30 -6.79 -13.59
N LEU A 303 1.54 -5.98 -14.62
CA LEU A 303 0.51 -5.12 -15.20
C LEU A 303 -0.41 -5.97 -16.06
N GLY A 304 -1.68 -6.00 -15.71
CA GLY A 304 -2.74 -6.65 -16.45
C GLY A 304 -3.72 -5.63 -17.03
N LEU A 305 -4.31 -5.97 -18.15
CA LEU A 305 -5.33 -5.16 -18.83
C LEU A 305 -6.58 -5.98 -19.06
N GLN A 306 -7.74 -5.43 -18.70
CA GLN A 306 -9.00 -5.82 -19.31
C GLN A 306 -9.21 -4.93 -20.53
N ILE A 307 -9.37 -5.54 -21.72
CA ILE A 307 -9.43 -4.84 -23.02
C ILE A 307 -10.75 -5.20 -23.68
N PHE A 308 -11.54 -4.20 -24.07
CA PHE A 308 -12.85 -4.41 -24.69
C PHE A 308 -13.20 -3.26 -25.63
N GLY A 309 -14.16 -3.49 -26.52
CA GLY A 309 -14.65 -2.50 -27.49
C GLY A 309 -16.03 -1.94 -27.12
N ASP A 310 -16.55 -1.05 -27.98
CA ASP A 310 -17.86 -0.43 -27.78
C ASP A 310 -19.00 -1.46 -27.71
N ALA A 311 -18.99 -2.45 -28.60
CA ALA A 311 -20.04 -3.49 -28.65
C ALA A 311 -20.06 -4.37 -27.40
N GLU A 312 -18.89 -4.62 -26.80
CA GLU A 312 -18.80 -5.37 -25.53
C GLU A 312 -19.24 -4.47 -24.36
N ALA A 313 -18.87 -3.19 -24.37
CA ALA A 313 -19.30 -2.21 -23.38
C ALA A 313 -20.81 -2.03 -23.37
N ASP A 314 -21.46 -1.97 -24.55
CA ASP A 314 -22.92 -1.91 -24.70
C ASP A 314 -23.63 -3.20 -24.26
N GLY A 315 -22.92 -4.32 -24.24
CA GLY A 315 -23.42 -5.61 -23.80
C GLY A 315 -23.44 -5.81 -22.28
N PHE A 316 -22.73 -4.98 -21.51
CA PHE A 316 -22.77 -5.06 -20.05
C PHE A 316 -24.09 -4.50 -19.51
N ASP A 317 -24.54 -5.07 -18.40
CA ASP A 317 -25.73 -4.59 -17.69
C ASP A 317 -25.42 -3.52 -16.64
N PHE A 318 -24.21 -2.99 -16.66
CA PHE A 318 -23.73 -1.84 -15.88
C PHE A 318 -22.98 -0.86 -16.79
N ASP A 319 -22.90 0.38 -16.36
CA ASP A 319 -22.16 1.41 -17.09
C ASP A 319 -20.65 1.32 -16.77
N ILE A 320 -19.82 1.26 -17.81
CA ILE A 320 -18.35 1.21 -17.68
C ILE A 320 -17.74 2.52 -17.12
N LEU A 321 -18.52 3.60 -17.09
CA LEU A 321 -18.15 4.90 -16.55
C LEU A 321 -18.56 5.06 -15.08
N ASP A 322 -19.25 4.06 -14.50
CA ASP A 322 -19.62 4.04 -13.10
C ASP A 322 -18.43 3.53 -12.27
N SER A 323 -17.79 4.42 -11.53
CA SER A 323 -16.64 4.12 -10.67
C SER A 323 -16.95 3.16 -9.50
N THR A 324 -18.23 2.84 -9.25
CA THR A 324 -18.66 1.84 -8.26
C THR A 324 -18.78 0.44 -8.85
N LYS A 325 -18.47 0.27 -10.13
CA LYS A 325 -18.57 -0.99 -10.86
C LYS A 325 -17.20 -1.50 -11.29
N LEU A 326 -17.05 -2.81 -11.23
CA LEU A 326 -15.91 -3.54 -11.83
C LEU A 326 -16.42 -4.44 -12.97
N ILE A 327 -15.50 -4.88 -13.81
CA ILE A 327 -15.76 -5.90 -14.80
C ILE A 327 -15.22 -7.21 -14.26
N PRO A 328 -16.05 -8.24 -14.00
CA PRO A 328 -15.58 -9.57 -13.58
C PRO A 328 -14.58 -10.15 -14.59
N GLU A 329 -13.51 -10.77 -14.09
CA GLU A 329 -12.47 -11.38 -14.96
C GLU A 329 -13.04 -12.55 -15.80
N GLU A 330 -14.14 -13.12 -15.38
CA GLU A 330 -14.89 -14.14 -16.12
C GLU A 330 -15.59 -13.57 -17.37
N LEU A 331 -15.92 -12.28 -17.38
CA LEU A 331 -16.50 -11.59 -18.55
C LEU A 331 -15.41 -11.06 -19.48
N VAL A 332 -14.40 -10.39 -18.93
CA VAL A 332 -13.24 -9.87 -19.67
C VAL A 332 -11.97 -10.29 -18.92
N PRO A 333 -11.27 -11.32 -19.39
CA PRO A 333 -10.05 -11.77 -18.75
C PRO A 333 -8.96 -10.69 -18.68
N VAL A 334 -8.18 -10.71 -17.60
CA VAL A 334 -7.04 -9.82 -17.43
C VAL A 334 -5.82 -10.37 -18.17
N ARG A 335 -5.42 -9.73 -19.28
CA ARG A 335 -4.20 -10.03 -20.02
C ARG A 335 -2.99 -9.43 -19.32
N ARG A 336 -2.02 -10.25 -18.93
CA ARG A 336 -0.74 -9.80 -18.36
C ARG A 336 0.16 -9.29 -19.49
N ILE A 337 0.63 -8.04 -19.38
CA ILE A 337 1.37 -7.37 -20.46
C ILE A 337 2.79 -6.94 -20.10
N GLY A 338 3.15 -6.96 -18.84
CA GLY A 338 4.49 -6.55 -18.40
C GLY A 338 4.66 -6.68 -16.89
N LYS A 339 5.87 -6.46 -16.43
CA LYS A 339 6.27 -6.60 -15.03
C LYS A 339 6.86 -5.30 -14.49
N MET A 340 6.47 -4.94 -13.26
CA MET A 340 7.07 -3.89 -12.45
C MET A 340 7.88 -4.51 -11.31
N VAL A 341 9.08 -4.01 -11.09
CA VAL A 341 9.99 -4.41 -10.01
C VAL A 341 10.38 -3.16 -9.23
N LEU A 342 10.30 -3.18 -7.91
CA LEU A 342 10.77 -2.11 -7.04
C LEU A 342 12.10 -2.52 -6.42
N ASP A 343 13.20 -1.93 -6.90
CA ASP A 343 14.56 -2.37 -6.63
C ASP A 343 15.44 -1.37 -5.88
N ARG A 344 14.86 -0.20 -5.51
CA ARG A 344 15.63 0.84 -4.82
C ARG A 344 14.77 1.69 -3.88
N ASN A 345 15.23 1.87 -2.66
CA ASN A 345 14.67 2.83 -1.70
C ASN A 345 15.01 4.28 -2.09
N PRO A 346 14.15 5.27 -1.73
CA PRO A 346 14.50 6.69 -1.82
C PRO A 346 15.71 7.03 -0.94
N ASP A 347 16.57 7.93 -1.41
CA ASP A 347 17.66 8.47 -0.61
C ASP A 347 17.16 9.47 0.45
N SER A 348 16.06 10.18 0.15
CA SER A 348 15.44 11.15 1.05
C SER A 348 13.91 11.03 1.00
N TYR A 349 13.32 10.71 2.14
CA TYR A 349 11.86 10.63 2.25
C TYR A 349 11.17 11.94 1.86
N PHE A 350 11.67 13.09 2.34
CA PHE A 350 11.07 14.38 2.03
C PHE A 350 11.22 14.76 0.56
N ALA A 351 12.45 14.72 0.05
CA ALA A 351 12.75 15.16 -1.30
C ALA A 351 12.05 14.31 -2.38
N GLU A 352 11.87 13.02 -2.13
CA GLU A 352 11.35 12.08 -3.10
C GLU A 352 9.92 11.65 -2.78
N THR A 353 9.66 11.09 -1.59
CA THR A 353 8.33 10.54 -1.24
C THR A 353 7.32 11.63 -0.86
N GLU A 354 7.74 12.63 -0.09
CA GLU A 354 6.82 13.69 0.34
C GLU A 354 6.53 14.67 -0.81
N GLN A 355 7.53 15.04 -1.61
CA GLN A 355 7.38 16.02 -2.69
C GLN A 355 6.90 15.43 -4.02
N VAL A 356 6.80 14.10 -4.19
CA VAL A 356 6.25 13.55 -5.44
C VAL A 356 4.81 14.00 -5.64
N ALA A 357 4.52 14.45 -6.86
CA ALA A 357 3.20 14.86 -7.32
C ALA A 357 2.68 13.87 -8.34
N PHE A 358 1.59 13.20 -8.03
CA PHE A 358 0.85 12.38 -8.99
C PHE A 358 -0.32 13.18 -9.55
N CYS A 359 -0.63 12.98 -10.83
CA CYS A 359 -1.75 13.63 -11.48
C CYS A 359 -2.37 12.73 -12.56
N THR A 360 -3.69 12.54 -12.51
CA THR A 360 -4.40 11.73 -13.51
C THR A 360 -4.32 12.30 -14.93
N THR A 361 -4.02 13.60 -15.09
CA THR A 361 -3.81 14.23 -16.40
C THR A 361 -2.41 14.05 -16.97
N HIS A 362 -1.47 13.46 -16.23
CA HIS A 362 -0.20 13.07 -16.81
C HIS A 362 -0.41 11.82 -17.67
N LEU A 363 -0.69 12.05 -18.96
CA LEU A 363 -0.85 11.04 -19.99
C LEU A 363 0.28 11.13 -21.01
N VAL A 364 0.43 10.06 -21.78
CA VAL A 364 1.33 9.98 -22.93
C VAL A 364 0.54 9.67 -24.20
N PRO A 365 1.07 9.92 -25.41
CA PRO A 365 0.40 9.56 -26.65
C PRO A 365 -0.03 8.10 -26.66
N GLY A 366 -1.25 7.82 -27.07
CA GLY A 366 -1.81 6.46 -27.09
C GLY A 366 -2.64 6.06 -25.87
N ILE A 367 -2.73 6.93 -24.85
CA ILE A 367 -3.64 6.76 -23.71
C ILE A 367 -4.59 7.96 -23.66
N GLY A 368 -5.88 7.71 -23.44
CA GLY A 368 -6.92 8.74 -23.39
C GLY A 368 -7.88 8.55 -22.24
N PHE A 369 -8.61 9.60 -21.91
CA PHE A 369 -9.67 9.61 -20.90
C PHE A 369 -10.98 9.04 -21.42
N THR A 370 -11.89 8.80 -20.49
CA THR A 370 -13.32 8.59 -20.71
C THR A 370 -14.13 9.67 -19.99
N ASN A 371 -15.44 9.68 -20.22
CA ASN A 371 -16.36 10.63 -19.59
C ASN A 371 -16.82 10.19 -18.18
N ASP A 372 -16.06 9.36 -17.50
CA ASP A 372 -16.30 9.01 -16.09
C ASP A 372 -16.33 10.29 -15.23
N PRO A 373 -17.46 10.61 -14.55
CA PRO A 373 -17.60 11.88 -13.82
C PRO A 373 -16.64 12.03 -12.66
N LEU A 374 -16.23 10.91 -12.04
CA LEU A 374 -15.23 10.92 -10.97
C LEU A 374 -13.84 11.18 -11.54
N LEU A 375 -13.47 10.53 -12.65
CA LEU A 375 -12.19 10.75 -13.33
C LEU A 375 -12.03 12.22 -13.78
N GLN A 376 -13.09 12.80 -14.36
CA GLN A 376 -13.06 14.19 -14.83
C GLN A 376 -12.80 15.18 -13.68
N GLY A 377 -13.41 14.97 -12.50
CA GLY A 377 -13.11 15.79 -11.32
C GLY A 377 -11.70 15.57 -10.77
N ARG A 378 -11.20 14.34 -10.81
CA ARG A 378 -9.82 14.00 -10.43
C ARG A 378 -8.80 14.73 -11.32
N ASN A 379 -9.08 14.86 -12.61
CA ASN A 379 -8.22 15.58 -13.56
C ASN A 379 -7.97 17.03 -13.16
N PHE A 380 -8.91 17.68 -12.50
CA PHE A 380 -8.73 19.01 -11.94
C PHE A 380 -8.04 18.97 -10.56
N SER A 381 -8.56 18.16 -9.64
CA SER A 381 -8.17 18.18 -8.23
C SER A 381 -6.68 17.89 -8.00
N TYR A 382 -6.09 16.95 -8.75
CA TYR A 382 -4.69 16.56 -8.58
C TYR A 382 -3.70 17.64 -9.02
N LEU A 383 -4.06 18.53 -9.94
CA LEU A 383 -3.24 19.70 -10.28
C LEU A 383 -3.43 20.82 -9.25
N ASP A 384 -4.69 21.10 -8.90
CA ASP A 384 -5.05 22.19 -8.00
C ASP A 384 -4.38 22.04 -6.61
N THR A 385 -4.46 20.85 -6.02
CA THR A 385 -3.88 20.59 -4.70
C THR A 385 -2.36 20.79 -4.65
N GLN A 386 -1.62 20.57 -5.75
CA GLN A 386 -0.17 20.73 -5.79
C GLN A 386 0.26 22.20 -5.70
N LEU A 387 -0.58 23.13 -6.16
CA LEU A 387 -0.24 24.57 -6.13
C LEU A 387 0.04 25.05 -4.71
N SER A 388 -0.80 24.69 -3.75
CA SER A 388 -0.59 25.05 -2.36
C SER A 388 0.37 24.11 -1.64
N ARG A 389 0.29 22.80 -1.87
CA ARG A 389 1.09 21.80 -1.17
C ARG A 389 2.58 21.90 -1.53
N LEU A 390 2.91 22.13 -2.79
CA LEU A 390 4.28 22.21 -3.31
C LEU A 390 4.74 23.63 -3.64
N GLY A 391 3.95 24.64 -3.31
CA GLY A 391 4.38 26.03 -3.29
C GLY A 391 4.34 26.75 -4.64
N GLY A 392 3.56 26.30 -5.61
CA GLY A 392 3.36 27.04 -6.86
C GLY A 392 3.28 26.17 -8.13
N PRO A 393 3.12 26.80 -9.31
CA PRO A 393 2.89 26.10 -10.58
C PRO A 393 4.11 25.31 -11.07
N ASN A 394 5.31 25.63 -10.59
CA ASN A 394 6.56 25.00 -11.02
C ASN A 394 6.90 23.72 -10.25
N PHE A 395 5.92 23.07 -9.61
CA PHE A 395 6.16 21.80 -8.86
C PHE A 395 6.71 20.67 -9.75
N HIS A 396 6.53 20.74 -11.05
CA HIS A 396 7.12 19.80 -12.01
C HIS A 396 8.65 19.96 -12.13
N GLU A 397 9.23 21.07 -11.67
CA GLU A 397 10.70 21.27 -11.63
C GLU A 397 11.35 20.64 -10.39
N ILE A 398 10.59 20.27 -9.37
CA ILE A 398 11.11 19.48 -8.25
C ILE A 398 11.70 18.18 -8.81
N PRO A 399 12.94 17.81 -8.46
CA PRO A 399 13.68 16.75 -9.16
C PRO A 399 12.91 15.44 -9.32
N ILE A 400 12.17 14.99 -8.29
CA ILE A 400 11.40 13.75 -8.39
C ILE A 400 10.24 13.84 -9.41
N ASN A 401 9.70 15.03 -9.66
CA ASN A 401 8.57 15.26 -10.56
C ASN A 401 8.99 15.51 -12.01
N ARG A 402 10.26 15.88 -12.25
CA ARG A 402 10.77 16.15 -13.60
C ARG A 402 10.67 14.92 -14.49
N PRO A 403 10.23 15.06 -15.75
CA PRO A 403 10.35 13.98 -16.73
C PRO A 403 11.83 13.70 -17.04
N VAL A 404 12.13 12.52 -17.56
CA VAL A 404 13.46 12.16 -18.08
C VAL A 404 13.67 12.67 -19.51
N CYS A 405 12.57 12.81 -20.27
CA CYS A 405 12.60 13.45 -21.60
C CYS A 405 12.72 14.98 -21.46
N PRO A 406 13.28 15.66 -22.46
CA PRO A 406 13.28 17.11 -22.54
C PRO A 406 11.85 17.68 -22.61
N PHE A 407 11.62 18.80 -21.93
CA PHE A 407 10.38 19.56 -22.09
C PHE A 407 10.67 21.01 -22.42
N ALA A 408 9.86 21.59 -23.29
CA ALA A 408 9.91 23.00 -23.68
C ALA A 408 8.48 23.50 -23.92
N ASN A 409 8.14 24.64 -23.36
CA ASN A 409 6.87 25.31 -23.53
C ASN A 409 7.00 26.82 -23.27
N GLY A 410 5.97 27.58 -23.52
CA GLY A 410 5.95 29.03 -23.27
C GLY A 410 5.65 29.44 -21.81
N GLN A 411 5.61 28.48 -20.88
CA GLN A 411 5.34 28.78 -19.47
C GLN A 411 6.60 29.37 -18.81
N ARG A 412 6.43 30.50 -18.13
CA ARG A 412 7.53 31.26 -17.53
C ARG A 412 7.18 31.74 -16.14
N ASP A 413 8.24 32.06 -15.39
CA ASP A 413 8.17 32.75 -14.10
C ASP A 413 7.39 31.97 -13.01
N GLY A 414 6.90 32.64 -12.00
CA GLY A 414 6.18 32.05 -10.86
C GLY A 414 7.10 31.48 -9.79
N LEU A 415 6.51 31.10 -8.66
CA LEU A 415 7.24 30.61 -7.50
C LEU A 415 8.07 29.36 -7.85
N HIS A 416 9.30 29.34 -7.38
CA HIS A 416 10.26 28.22 -7.54
C HIS A 416 10.64 27.89 -8.98
N ARG A 417 10.53 28.87 -9.92
CA ARG A 417 11.10 28.70 -11.25
C ARG A 417 12.61 28.53 -11.15
N MET A 418 13.15 27.40 -11.61
CA MET A 418 14.58 27.06 -11.54
C MET A 418 15.24 27.08 -12.93
N ALA A 419 14.47 26.97 -14.01
CA ALA A 419 14.99 27.04 -15.37
C ALA A 419 15.36 28.48 -15.73
N ILE A 420 16.46 28.62 -16.49
CA ILE A 420 16.91 29.88 -17.09
C ILE A 420 16.49 29.86 -18.55
N ASP A 421 15.40 30.51 -18.85
CA ASP A 421 14.88 30.61 -20.22
C ASP A 421 15.71 31.63 -21.00
N THR A 422 16.28 31.23 -22.14
CA THR A 422 17.19 32.05 -22.96
C THR A 422 16.56 32.58 -24.25
N GLY A 423 15.32 32.18 -24.55
CA GLY A 423 14.59 32.64 -25.75
C GLY A 423 14.02 34.05 -25.58
N ASP A 424 13.88 34.76 -26.67
CA ASP A 424 13.31 36.12 -26.72
C ASP A 424 11.78 36.13 -26.67
N THR A 425 11.14 34.97 -26.90
CA THR A 425 9.68 34.81 -26.91
C THR A 425 9.17 33.81 -25.87
N SER A 426 7.92 33.99 -25.47
CA SER A 426 7.18 33.06 -24.61
C SER A 426 5.74 32.85 -25.06
N TYR A 427 5.51 33.03 -26.35
CA TYR A 427 4.18 32.93 -26.99
C TYR A 427 4.31 32.27 -28.35
N GLY A 428 3.26 31.63 -28.79
CA GLY A 428 3.11 31.07 -30.12
C GLY A 428 1.79 31.54 -30.74
N PRO A 429 1.70 31.81 -32.05
CA PRO A 429 2.84 31.78 -32.97
C PRO A 429 3.77 33.01 -32.84
N ASN A 430 5.05 32.83 -33.15
CA ASN A 430 6.02 33.92 -33.16
C ASN A 430 6.91 33.87 -34.41
N SER A 431 7.48 35.02 -34.78
CA SER A 431 8.45 35.14 -35.86
C SER A 431 9.84 35.59 -35.42
N LEU A 432 10.03 35.73 -34.10
CA LEU A 432 11.29 36.19 -33.52
C LEU A 432 12.23 35.03 -33.18
N ASP A 433 11.66 33.86 -32.83
CA ASP A 433 12.36 32.63 -32.57
C ASP A 433 11.94 31.49 -33.51
N ASP A 434 11.64 31.83 -34.80
CA ASP A 434 11.25 30.86 -35.82
C ASP A 434 10.05 29.96 -35.41
N ASP A 435 9.11 30.52 -34.63
CA ASP A 435 7.94 29.85 -34.05
C ASP A 435 8.27 28.69 -33.10
N PHE A 436 9.46 28.67 -32.46
CA PHE A 436 9.80 27.65 -31.44
C PHE A 436 9.35 28.07 -30.05
N PRO A 437 8.98 27.08 -29.19
CA PRO A 437 8.83 25.64 -29.49
C PRO A 437 7.59 25.34 -30.31
N GLN A 438 7.72 24.46 -31.33
CA GLN A 438 6.63 24.10 -32.25
C GLN A 438 5.86 22.83 -31.77
N PRO A 439 4.55 22.76 -32.08
CA PRO A 439 3.80 21.53 -31.94
C PRO A 439 4.41 20.38 -32.77
N ARG A 440 4.37 19.17 -32.25
CA ARG A 440 4.74 17.95 -32.97
C ARG A 440 3.50 17.36 -33.62
N THR A 441 3.62 16.86 -34.85
CA THR A 441 2.50 16.16 -35.50
C THR A 441 2.15 14.85 -34.80
N VAL A 442 0.94 14.36 -35.04
CA VAL A 442 0.52 13.07 -34.46
C VAL A 442 1.35 11.90 -35.01
N GLU A 443 1.71 11.97 -36.28
CA GLU A 443 2.55 11.00 -36.99
C GLU A 443 3.96 10.96 -36.39
N ASP A 444 4.48 12.11 -35.92
CA ASP A 444 5.78 12.22 -35.26
C ASP A 444 5.72 11.95 -33.74
N GLY A 445 4.57 11.55 -33.22
CA GLY A 445 4.38 11.20 -31.82
C GLY A 445 3.80 12.31 -30.93
N GLY A 446 3.22 13.39 -31.53
CA GLY A 446 2.49 14.41 -30.77
C GLY A 446 1.21 13.86 -30.16
N PHE A 447 0.87 14.33 -28.94
CA PHE A 447 -0.40 13.99 -28.31
C PHE A 447 -1.56 14.67 -29.01
N ALA A 448 -2.60 13.92 -29.32
CA ALA A 448 -3.89 14.47 -29.77
C ALA A 448 -5.03 13.73 -29.05
N THR A 449 -6.05 14.48 -28.67
CA THR A 449 -7.28 13.92 -28.14
C THR A 449 -8.02 13.16 -29.23
N LEU A 450 -8.52 11.95 -28.93
CA LEU A 450 -9.38 11.21 -29.85
C LEU A 450 -10.69 12.02 -30.08
N PRO A 451 -11.05 12.33 -31.33
CA PRO A 451 -12.32 12.99 -31.59
C PRO A 451 -13.50 12.10 -31.23
N GLU A 452 -14.37 12.58 -30.35
CA GLU A 452 -15.57 11.87 -29.90
C GLU A 452 -16.78 12.77 -30.01
N ARG A 453 -17.90 12.22 -30.55
CA ARG A 453 -19.14 12.96 -30.63
C ARG A 453 -19.80 13.03 -29.26
N VAL A 454 -20.21 14.22 -28.84
CA VAL A 454 -20.99 14.48 -27.63
C VAL A 454 -22.34 15.08 -28.03
N ASP A 455 -23.44 14.42 -27.69
CA ASP A 455 -24.80 14.88 -27.91
C ASP A 455 -25.51 15.02 -26.56
N GLY A 456 -26.18 16.15 -26.30
CA GLY A 456 -26.98 16.30 -25.10
C GLY A 456 -27.28 17.75 -24.72
N VAL A 457 -28.19 17.91 -23.78
CA VAL A 457 -28.55 19.20 -23.18
C VAL A 457 -27.81 19.35 -21.85
N MET A 458 -27.14 20.48 -21.64
CA MET A 458 -26.47 20.79 -20.40
C MET A 458 -27.46 20.85 -19.22
N ARG A 459 -27.34 19.95 -18.28
CA ARG A 459 -28.17 19.86 -17.08
C ARG A 459 -27.46 19.14 -15.94
N ARG A 460 -27.86 19.40 -14.70
CA ARG A 460 -27.45 18.64 -13.53
C ARG A 460 -28.32 17.39 -13.42
N VAL A 461 -27.77 16.22 -13.73
CA VAL A 461 -28.50 14.96 -13.72
C VAL A 461 -27.53 13.81 -13.52
N ARG A 462 -27.99 12.76 -12.85
CA ARG A 462 -27.32 11.46 -12.81
C ARG A 462 -27.94 10.56 -13.89
N SER A 463 -27.11 9.79 -14.58
CA SER A 463 -27.60 8.81 -15.55
C SER A 463 -28.43 7.73 -14.86
N ALA A 464 -29.50 7.26 -15.52
CA ALA A 464 -30.26 6.10 -15.07
C ALA A 464 -29.44 4.82 -15.08
N SER A 465 -28.39 4.73 -15.91
CA SER A 465 -27.44 3.61 -15.95
C SER A 465 -26.64 3.44 -14.65
N PHE A 466 -26.58 4.49 -13.80
CA PHE A 466 -25.90 4.48 -12.50
C PHE A 466 -26.82 4.13 -11.32
N ALA A 467 -28.07 3.77 -11.58
CA ALA A 467 -29.07 3.57 -10.51
C ALA A 467 -28.96 2.23 -9.74
N ASP A 468 -28.22 1.25 -10.27
CA ASP A 468 -27.98 -0.02 -9.59
C ASP A 468 -26.84 0.10 -8.56
N HIS A 469 -27.19 0.10 -7.29
CA HIS A 469 -26.22 0.24 -6.19
C HIS A 469 -25.87 -1.09 -5.50
N PHE A 470 -26.59 -2.18 -5.75
CA PHE A 470 -26.52 -3.39 -4.94
C PHE A 470 -26.06 -4.64 -5.68
N SER A 471 -26.36 -4.80 -6.97
CA SER A 471 -26.06 -6.05 -7.72
C SER A 471 -24.61 -6.51 -7.58
N GLN A 472 -23.65 -5.60 -7.73
CA GLN A 472 -22.24 -5.95 -7.62
C GLN A 472 -21.77 -6.09 -6.15
N ALA A 473 -22.40 -5.43 -5.21
CA ALA A 473 -22.18 -5.67 -3.79
C ALA A 473 -22.61 -7.09 -3.39
N THR A 474 -23.78 -7.54 -3.90
CA THR A 474 -24.27 -8.92 -3.75
C THR A 474 -23.34 -9.93 -4.44
N MET A 475 -22.90 -9.63 -5.66
CA MET A 475 -21.92 -10.46 -6.38
C MET A 475 -20.63 -10.61 -5.56
N PHE A 476 -20.11 -9.52 -4.98
CA PHE A 476 -18.91 -9.55 -4.14
C PHE A 476 -19.14 -10.46 -2.91
N TRP A 477 -20.24 -10.27 -2.19
CA TRP A 477 -20.60 -11.14 -1.06
C TRP A 477 -20.67 -12.62 -1.44
N ASN A 478 -21.32 -12.93 -2.57
CA ASN A 478 -21.46 -14.31 -3.05
C ASN A 478 -20.13 -14.92 -3.50
N SER A 479 -19.13 -14.11 -3.83
CA SER A 479 -17.82 -14.53 -4.27
C SER A 479 -16.88 -14.92 -3.11
N MET A 480 -17.23 -14.50 -1.89
CA MET A 480 -16.39 -14.73 -0.71
C MET A 480 -16.56 -16.14 -0.16
N SER A 481 -15.46 -16.72 0.31
CA SER A 481 -15.46 -17.97 1.06
C SER A 481 -16.19 -17.82 2.41
N PRO A 482 -16.55 -18.92 3.09
CA PRO A 482 -17.20 -18.84 4.41
C PRO A 482 -16.41 -18.00 5.42
N VAL A 483 -15.10 -18.17 5.50
CA VAL A 483 -14.24 -17.45 6.44
C VAL A 483 -14.15 -15.95 6.10
N GLU A 484 -14.06 -15.60 4.83
CA GLU A 484 -14.08 -14.19 4.41
C GLU A 484 -15.44 -13.53 4.73
N LYS A 485 -16.55 -14.28 4.61
CA LYS A 485 -17.89 -13.81 5.03
C LYS A 485 -17.97 -13.56 6.52
N GLU A 486 -17.40 -14.43 7.35
CA GLU A 486 -17.32 -14.25 8.79
C GLU A 486 -16.50 -13.01 9.16
N HIS A 487 -15.36 -12.77 8.46
CA HIS A 487 -14.57 -11.56 8.64
C HIS A 487 -15.35 -10.29 8.27
N ILE A 488 -16.13 -10.32 7.18
CA ILE A 488 -16.98 -9.18 6.78
C ILE A 488 -18.06 -8.91 7.83
N VAL A 489 -18.75 -9.94 8.33
CA VAL A 489 -19.73 -9.80 9.41
C VAL A 489 -19.09 -9.21 10.66
N SER A 490 -17.93 -9.73 11.06
CA SER A 490 -17.18 -9.26 12.23
C SER A 490 -16.75 -7.81 12.06
N ALA A 491 -16.32 -7.42 10.85
CA ALA A 491 -15.92 -6.06 10.54
C ALA A 491 -17.09 -5.07 10.64
N PHE A 492 -18.23 -5.36 10.02
CA PHE A 492 -19.43 -4.55 10.17
C PHE A 492 -19.89 -4.44 11.63
N SER A 493 -19.88 -5.56 12.33
CA SER A 493 -20.28 -5.61 13.75
C SER A 493 -19.38 -4.75 14.62
N PHE A 494 -18.07 -4.86 14.42
CA PHE A 494 -17.08 -4.07 15.16
C PHE A 494 -17.20 -2.56 14.88
N GLU A 495 -17.31 -2.17 13.61
CA GLU A 495 -17.41 -0.77 13.22
C GLU A 495 -18.73 -0.14 13.67
N LEU A 496 -19.85 -0.83 13.45
CA LEU A 496 -21.18 -0.35 13.85
C LEU A 496 -21.38 -0.32 15.37
N ALA A 497 -20.75 -1.23 16.12
CA ALA A 497 -20.80 -1.18 17.60
C ALA A 497 -20.18 0.10 18.18
N LYS A 498 -19.28 0.78 17.45
CA LYS A 498 -18.69 2.06 17.86
C LYS A 498 -19.53 3.28 17.47
N VAL A 499 -20.53 3.13 16.62
CA VAL A 499 -21.46 4.20 16.25
C VAL A 499 -22.36 4.50 17.43
N ASN A 500 -22.43 5.74 17.87
CA ASN A 500 -23.20 6.13 19.07
C ASN A 500 -24.71 6.18 18.81
N ARG A 501 -25.11 6.54 17.59
CA ARG A 501 -26.50 6.76 17.22
C ARG A 501 -27.13 5.47 16.70
N ILE A 502 -28.09 4.96 17.43
CA ILE A 502 -28.77 3.69 17.09
C ILE A 502 -29.51 3.76 15.74
N GLU A 503 -30.06 4.92 15.40
CA GLU A 503 -30.76 5.16 14.13
C GLU A 503 -29.83 5.03 12.90
N LEU A 504 -28.53 5.32 13.05
CA LEU A 504 -27.55 5.10 11.98
C LEU A 504 -27.27 3.61 11.77
N ARG A 505 -27.11 2.85 12.87
CA ARG A 505 -26.95 1.40 12.80
C ARG A 505 -28.15 0.74 12.13
N GLN A 506 -29.37 1.15 12.51
CA GLN A 506 -30.61 0.66 11.90
C GLN A 506 -30.65 0.95 10.41
N ARG A 507 -30.34 2.19 9.99
CA ARG A 507 -30.35 2.59 8.58
C ARG A 507 -29.36 1.77 7.74
N VAL A 508 -28.14 1.55 8.24
CA VAL A 508 -27.16 0.69 7.56
C VAL A 508 -27.70 -0.72 7.34
N ILE A 509 -28.30 -1.31 8.37
CA ILE A 509 -28.86 -2.67 8.30
C ILE A 509 -30.05 -2.73 7.35
N GLU A 510 -31.03 -1.83 7.51
CA GLU A 510 -32.32 -1.88 6.82
C GLU A 510 -32.29 -1.35 5.38
N GLN A 511 -31.39 -0.40 5.07
CA GLN A 511 -31.35 0.24 3.75
C GLN A 511 -30.14 -0.16 2.92
N MET A 512 -29.07 -0.69 3.54
CA MET A 512 -27.85 -1.05 2.87
C MET A 512 -27.64 -2.57 2.88
N LEU A 513 -27.42 -3.19 4.06
CA LEU A 513 -27.04 -4.60 4.15
C LEU A 513 -28.13 -5.56 3.70
N VAL A 514 -29.42 -5.30 4.02
CA VAL A 514 -30.55 -6.13 3.61
C VAL A 514 -30.66 -6.25 2.08
N ASN A 515 -30.22 -5.21 1.34
CA ASN A 515 -30.22 -5.20 -0.13
C ASN A 515 -29.00 -5.93 -0.73
N VAL A 516 -27.99 -6.22 0.07
CA VAL A 516 -26.84 -7.05 -0.32
C VAL A 516 -27.16 -8.51 -0.06
N ASP A 517 -27.46 -8.85 1.18
CA ASP A 517 -27.81 -10.21 1.61
C ASP A 517 -28.58 -10.20 2.93
N ALA A 518 -29.71 -10.91 3.01
CA ALA A 518 -30.58 -10.95 4.19
C ALA A 518 -29.90 -11.65 5.39
N GLN A 519 -29.03 -12.63 5.15
CA GLN A 519 -28.31 -13.33 6.21
C GLN A 519 -27.23 -12.43 6.79
N LEU A 520 -26.47 -11.74 5.96
CA LEU A 520 -25.50 -10.72 6.38
C LEU A 520 -26.16 -9.68 7.29
N ALA A 521 -27.26 -9.09 6.82
CA ALA A 521 -28.00 -8.07 7.60
C ALA A 521 -28.48 -8.58 8.95
N ARG A 522 -28.99 -9.82 9.01
CA ARG A 522 -29.44 -10.45 10.26
C ARG A 522 -28.28 -10.69 11.23
N MET A 523 -27.16 -11.28 10.76
CA MET A 523 -26.01 -11.58 11.61
C MET A 523 -25.40 -10.30 12.20
N VAL A 524 -25.30 -9.25 11.40
CA VAL A 524 -24.80 -7.95 11.88
C VAL A 524 -25.79 -7.33 12.87
N ALA A 525 -27.12 -7.38 12.61
CA ALA A 525 -28.13 -6.85 13.52
C ALA A 525 -28.05 -7.53 14.91
N GLU A 526 -27.97 -8.85 14.94
CA GLU A 526 -27.82 -9.63 16.18
C GLU A 526 -26.58 -9.20 16.97
N ASN A 527 -25.43 -9.05 16.28
CA ASN A 527 -24.17 -8.68 16.92
C ASN A 527 -24.15 -7.24 17.49
N VAL A 528 -24.93 -6.32 16.92
CA VAL A 528 -25.01 -4.93 17.42
C VAL A 528 -26.26 -4.67 18.26
N GLY A 529 -26.98 -5.73 18.66
CA GLY A 529 -28.11 -5.66 19.58
C GLY A 529 -29.38 -5.04 18.98
N LEU A 530 -29.60 -5.22 17.68
CA LEU A 530 -30.77 -4.74 16.97
C LEU A 530 -31.69 -5.91 16.52
N PRO A 531 -33.00 -5.69 16.36
CA PRO A 531 -33.89 -6.70 15.80
C PRO A 531 -33.47 -7.03 14.37
N ALA A 532 -33.62 -8.30 14.00
CA ALA A 532 -33.40 -8.72 12.62
C ALA A 532 -34.34 -7.94 11.67
N PRO A 533 -33.84 -7.42 10.55
CA PRO A 533 -34.65 -6.67 9.60
C PRO A 533 -35.68 -7.58 8.92
N ASP A 534 -36.86 -7.03 8.59
CA ASP A 534 -37.88 -7.76 7.82
C ASP A 534 -37.34 -8.07 6.42
N SER A 535 -37.18 -9.34 6.10
CA SER A 535 -36.66 -9.82 4.80
C SER A 535 -37.63 -9.56 3.62
N THR A 536 -38.81 -9.02 3.86
CA THR A 536 -39.83 -8.71 2.84
C THR A 536 -39.51 -7.45 2.02
N GLY A 537 -38.49 -6.69 2.40
CA GLY A 537 -38.08 -5.45 1.74
C GLY A 537 -36.93 -5.60 0.72
N VAL A 538 -36.52 -6.83 0.35
CA VAL A 538 -35.50 -7.04 -0.68
C VAL A 538 -36.00 -6.40 -1.98
N SER A 539 -35.40 -5.29 -2.36
CA SER A 539 -35.69 -4.62 -3.62
C SER A 539 -35.66 -5.65 -4.75
N SER A 540 -36.72 -5.71 -5.55
CA SER A 540 -36.79 -6.57 -6.74
C SER A 540 -35.62 -6.38 -7.74
N ASN A 541 -34.81 -5.39 -7.51
CA ASN A 541 -33.56 -5.13 -8.29
C ASN A 541 -32.47 -6.16 -8.00
N GLY A 542 -32.32 -6.66 -6.77
CA GLY A 542 -31.39 -7.76 -6.47
C GLY A 542 -31.85 -9.11 -7.08
N ALA A 543 -33.15 -9.38 -7.09
CA ALA A 543 -33.72 -10.60 -7.69
C ALA A 543 -33.77 -10.53 -9.24
N LYS A 544 -33.89 -9.34 -9.84
CA LYS A 544 -33.83 -9.15 -11.30
C LYS A 544 -32.40 -9.33 -11.85
N ALA A 545 -31.37 -9.16 -11.03
CA ALA A 545 -29.98 -9.38 -11.41
C ALA A 545 -29.70 -10.84 -11.83
N GLN A 546 -30.41 -11.81 -11.26
CA GLN A 546 -30.30 -13.22 -11.64
C GLN A 546 -30.99 -13.59 -12.97
N ALA A 547 -31.91 -12.76 -13.43
CA ALA A 547 -32.71 -13.05 -14.63
C ALA A 547 -32.02 -12.70 -15.96
N ASN A 548 -30.95 -11.89 -15.96
CA ASN A 548 -30.31 -11.33 -17.15
C ASN A 548 -28.88 -11.82 -17.43
N GLY A 549 -28.48 -13.01 -16.93
CA GLY A 549 -27.16 -13.60 -17.25
C GLY A 549 -25.98 -12.94 -16.54
N LYS A 550 -26.22 -12.16 -15.48
CA LYS A 550 -25.13 -11.62 -14.62
C LYS A 550 -24.46 -12.76 -13.86
N PRO A 551 -23.12 -12.76 -13.70
CA PRO A 551 -22.49 -13.71 -12.81
C PRO A 551 -23.01 -13.47 -11.38
N ALA A 552 -23.63 -14.47 -10.79
CA ALA A 552 -24.08 -14.42 -9.39
C ALA A 552 -22.90 -14.33 -8.42
N SER A 553 -21.71 -14.69 -8.87
CA SER A 553 -20.43 -14.62 -8.18
C SER A 553 -19.28 -14.48 -9.18
N SER A 554 -18.14 -13.99 -8.71
CA SER A 554 -16.84 -13.91 -9.42
C SER A 554 -15.77 -14.46 -8.48
N PRO A 555 -15.47 -15.77 -8.53
CA PRO A 555 -14.58 -16.43 -7.55
C PRO A 555 -13.19 -15.83 -7.45
N LEU A 556 -12.69 -15.20 -8.52
CA LEU A 556 -11.39 -14.52 -8.53
C LEU A 556 -11.33 -13.29 -7.60
N LEU A 557 -12.47 -12.82 -7.08
CA LEU A 557 -12.52 -11.74 -6.08
C LEU A 557 -12.08 -12.22 -4.69
N SER A 558 -12.23 -13.52 -4.37
CA SER A 558 -11.74 -14.09 -3.12
C SER A 558 -10.22 -14.15 -3.08
N GLN A 559 -9.63 -13.74 -1.95
CA GLN A 559 -8.18 -13.91 -1.71
C GLN A 559 -7.78 -15.37 -1.50
N LEU A 560 -8.72 -16.24 -1.14
CA LEU A 560 -8.50 -17.68 -0.98
C LEU A 560 -8.58 -18.42 -2.31
N HIS A 561 -8.95 -17.75 -3.42
CA HIS A 561 -8.86 -18.36 -4.74
C HIS A 561 -7.37 -18.54 -5.14
N PRO A 562 -6.96 -19.72 -5.63
CA PRO A 562 -5.54 -20.04 -5.89
C PRO A 562 -4.83 -19.06 -6.83
N GLN A 563 -5.53 -18.46 -7.78
CA GLN A 563 -4.95 -17.48 -8.71
C GLN A 563 -4.74 -16.10 -8.07
N THR A 564 -5.56 -15.74 -7.08
CA THR A 564 -5.48 -14.44 -6.38
C THR A 564 -4.51 -14.53 -5.23
N GLY A 565 -4.63 -15.56 -4.38
CA GLY A 565 -3.76 -15.78 -3.22
C GLY A 565 -2.37 -16.32 -3.59
N LYS A 566 -2.21 -17.03 -4.72
CA LYS A 566 -0.92 -17.65 -5.12
C LYS A 566 -0.23 -18.37 -3.96
N MET A 567 -0.89 -19.36 -3.38
CA MET A 567 -0.37 -20.10 -2.24
C MET A 567 0.95 -20.82 -2.59
N GLY A 568 1.83 -20.98 -1.58
CA GLY A 568 3.07 -21.72 -1.66
C GLY A 568 4.36 -20.89 -1.62
N ASP A 569 4.32 -19.59 -1.96
CA ASP A 569 5.49 -18.71 -1.89
C ASP A 569 5.63 -18.11 -0.48
N VAL A 570 6.81 -18.30 0.12
CA VAL A 570 7.12 -17.79 1.47
C VAL A 570 8.14 -16.64 1.45
N THR A 571 8.48 -16.13 0.27
CA THR A 571 9.44 -15.03 0.11
C THR A 571 9.02 -13.79 0.92
N GLY A 572 9.95 -13.28 1.72
CA GLY A 572 9.73 -12.11 2.59
C GLY A 572 8.86 -12.39 3.81
N ARG A 573 8.56 -13.66 4.13
CA ARG A 573 7.90 -14.03 5.40
C ARG A 573 8.91 -13.99 6.54
N LEU A 574 8.45 -13.51 7.71
CA LEU A 574 9.26 -13.40 8.91
C LEU A 574 8.75 -14.41 9.95
N ILE A 575 9.63 -15.30 10.40
CA ILE A 575 9.30 -16.41 11.29
C ILE A 575 10.00 -16.25 12.64
N ALA A 576 9.24 -16.29 13.74
CA ALA A 576 9.80 -16.32 15.07
C ALA A 576 10.31 -17.71 15.42
N ILE A 577 11.55 -17.81 15.89
CA ILE A 577 12.12 -18.99 16.51
C ILE A 577 12.18 -18.70 18.02
N LEU A 578 11.22 -19.22 18.77
CA LEU A 578 11.05 -18.92 20.20
C LEU A 578 11.89 -19.85 21.05
N VAL A 579 12.87 -19.31 21.79
CA VAL A 579 13.89 -20.08 22.52
C VAL A 579 14.05 -19.66 23.98
N ALA A 580 14.61 -20.57 24.77
CA ALA A 580 15.14 -20.31 26.11
C ALA A 580 16.46 -21.07 26.29
N ASP A 581 17.14 -20.90 27.48
CA ASP A 581 18.31 -21.69 27.81
C ASP A 581 17.97 -23.20 27.78
N GLY A 582 18.77 -23.98 27.06
CA GLY A 582 18.55 -25.42 26.86
C GLY A 582 17.70 -25.76 25.61
N SER A 583 17.37 -24.80 24.74
CA SER A 583 16.84 -25.09 23.38
C SER A 583 17.92 -25.76 22.54
N SER A 584 17.53 -26.66 21.64
CA SER A 584 18.43 -27.30 20.68
C SER A 584 19.02 -26.23 19.71
N ALA A 585 20.33 -26.04 19.76
CA ALA A 585 21.03 -25.09 18.89
C ALA A 585 21.08 -25.58 17.43
N ASP A 586 21.25 -26.90 17.24
CA ASP A 586 21.26 -27.52 15.93
C ASP A 586 19.92 -27.33 15.21
N ASP A 587 18.79 -27.51 15.93
CA ASP A 587 17.44 -27.29 15.37
C ASP A 587 17.19 -25.83 15.00
N VAL A 588 17.73 -24.86 15.78
CA VAL A 588 17.63 -23.44 15.44
C VAL A 588 18.35 -23.15 14.15
N ASP A 589 19.58 -23.63 13.98
CA ASP A 589 20.40 -23.38 12.80
C ASP A 589 19.82 -24.08 11.57
N GLU A 590 19.37 -25.33 11.70
CA GLU A 590 18.76 -26.08 10.62
C GLU A 590 17.47 -25.41 10.12
N MET A 591 16.57 -25.01 11.03
CA MET A 591 15.34 -24.29 10.68
C MET A 591 15.64 -22.94 10.01
N LYS A 592 16.61 -22.14 10.52
CA LYS A 592 17.03 -20.88 9.89
C LYS A 592 17.53 -21.11 8.46
N ASN A 593 18.32 -22.16 8.24
CA ASN A 593 18.84 -22.51 6.93
C ASN A 593 17.71 -22.94 5.97
N ALA A 594 16.77 -23.75 6.42
CA ALA A 594 15.62 -24.17 5.60
C ALA A 594 14.71 -23.00 5.22
N LEU A 595 14.41 -22.12 6.15
CA LEU A 595 13.62 -20.91 5.90
C LEU A 595 14.34 -19.99 4.89
N ALA A 596 15.64 -19.75 5.08
CA ALA A 596 16.44 -18.92 4.17
C ALA A 596 16.50 -19.52 2.76
N ALA A 597 16.63 -20.83 2.62
CA ALA A 597 16.62 -21.53 1.34
C ALA A 597 15.27 -21.38 0.61
N ALA A 598 14.17 -21.25 1.36
CA ALA A 598 12.82 -21.01 0.84
C ALA A 598 12.51 -19.50 0.59
N GLY A 599 13.43 -18.59 0.92
CA GLY A 599 13.23 -17.14 0.77
C GLY A 599 12.56 -16.44 1.98
N ALA A 600 12.31 -17.17 3.06
CA ALA A 600 11.80 -16.64 4.33
C ALA A 600 12.94 -16.31 5.31
N GLU A 601 12.64 -15.61 6.39
CA GLU A 601 13.62 -15.20 7.38
C GLU A 601 13.23 -15.70 8.78
N GLY A 602 14.10 -16.53 9.42
CA GLY A 602 13.98 -16.94 10.81
C GLY A 602 14.69 -15.96 11.74
N ARG A 603 14.00 -15.48 12.77
CA ARG A 603 14.53 -14.61 13.84
C ARG A 603 14.41 -15.28 15.19
N VAL A 604 15.49 -15.30 15.93
CA VAL A 604 15.54 -15.88 17.27
C VAL A 604 14.95 -14.90 18.27
N VAL A 605 13.92 -15.35 18.99
CA VAL A 605 13.18 -14.55 19.98
C VAL A 605 13.26 -15.21 21.35
N ALA A 606 13.59 -14.43 22.37
CA ALA A 606 13.73 -14.93 23.75
C ALA A 606 13.27 -13.88 24.77
N ALA A 607 13.35 -14.19 26.04
CA ALA A 607 13.04 -13.26 27.15
C ALA A 607 14.05 -12.10 27.26
N LYS A 608 15.31 -12.27 26.82
CA LYS A 608 16.38 -11.27 26.90
C LYS A 608 17.30 -11.34 25.67
N LEU A 609 17.94 -10.21 25.32
CA LEU A 609 18.99 -10.17 24.29
C LEU A 609 20.28 -10.80 24.79
N GLY A 610 21.19 -11.09 23.89
CA GLY A 610 22.50 -11.67 24.13
C GLY A 610 22.61 -13.10 23.61
N THR A 611 23.34 -13.93 24.31
CA THR A 611 23.55 -15.34 23.95
C THR A 611 22.94 -16.25 25.03
N LEU A 612 22.24 -17.28 24.62
CA LEU A 612 21.68 -18.31 25.45
C LEU A 612 22.56 -19.57 25.38
N ALA A 613 22.60 -20.32 26.48
CA ALA A 613 23.21 -21.64 26.54
C ALA A 613 22.24 -22.68 25.97
N GLY A 614 22.41 -23.02 24.71
CA GLY A 614 21.60 -24.05 24.04
C GLY A 614 22.15 -25.45 24.30
N ASP A 615 21.33 -26.47 24.02
CA ASP A 615 21.79 -27.83 23.88
C ASP A 615 22.49 -27.96 22.51
N GLY A 616 23.76 -28.40 22.56
CA GLY A 616 24.61 -28.48 21.38
C GLY A 616 25.39 -27.21 21.00
N GLY A 617 25.12 -26.07 21.61
CA GLY A 617 25.83 -24.81 21.29
C GLY A 617 25.26 -23.54 21.88
N GLU A 618 25.83 -22.40 21.50
CA GLU A 618 25.34 -21.08 21.88
C GLU A 618 24.32 -20.57 20.86
N ILE A 619 23.23 -19.96 21.33
CA ILE A 619 22.17 -19.39 20.53
C ILE A 619 22.18 -17.85 20.66
N ALA A 620 22.49 -17.13 19.60
CA ALA A 620 22.39 -15.66 19.57
C ALA A 620 20.93 -15.23 19.42
N VAL A 621 20.49 -14.27 20.25
CA VAL A 621 19.12 -13.76 20.28
C VAL A 621 19.01 -12.49 19.46
N ASP A 622 18.12 -12.48 18.48
CA ASP A 622 17.85 -11.31 17.62
C ASP A 622 16.92 -10.30 18.31
N HIS A 623 15.86 -10.78 18.96
CA HIS A 623 14.81 -9.95 19.56
C HIS A 623 14.31 -10.50 20.89
N THR A 624 13.67 -9.64 21.68
CA THR A 624 12.92 -10.10 22.86
C THR A 624 11.43 -10.18 22.57
N VAL A 625 10.70 -11.03 23.28
CA VAL A 625 9.22 -11.11 23.19
C VAL A 625 8.54 -9.76 23.50
N LEU A 626 9.21 -8.86 24.24
CA LEU A 626 8.70 -7.51 24.55
C LEU A 626 8.89 -6.54 23.40
N THR A 627 10.04 -6.62 22.68
CA THR A 627 10.39 -5.67 21.63
C THR A 627 9.85 -6.08 20.26
N MET A 628 9.59 -7.37 20.06
CA MET A 628 9.02 -7.89 18.82
C MET A 628 7.95 -8.94 19.13
N PRO A 629 6.68 -8.54 19.20
CA PRO A 629 5.55 -9.41 19.55
C PRO A 629 5.20 -10.38 18.41
N SER A 630 4.40 -11.41 18.72
CA SER A 630 4.00 -12.44 17.76
C SER A 630 3.27 -11.89 16.52
N VAL A 631 2.57 -10.75 16.66
CA VAL A 631 1.89 -10.08 15.53
C VAL A 631 2.84 -9.60 14.44
N ALA A 632 4.12 -9.38 14.75
CA ALA A 632 5.12 -8.99 13.77
C ALA A 632 5.63 -10.15 12.91
N PHE A 633 5.30 -11.40 13.25
CA PHE A 633 5.75 -12.60 12.56
C PHE A 633 4.61 -13.29 11.80
N ASP A 634 4.96 -14.02 10.75
CA ASP A 634 4.00 -14.79 9.93
C ASP A 634 3.75 -16.19 10.50
N ALA A 635 4.71 -16.75 11.22
CA ALA A 635 4.64 -18.08 11.81
C ALA A 635 5.60 -18.19 13.02
N ILE A 636 5.47 -19.28 13.79
CA ILE A 636 6.31 -19.55 14.96
C ILE A 636 6.89 -20.95 14.86
N TYR A 637 8.20 -21.08 15.16
CA TYR A 637 8.87 -22.32 15.42
C TYR A 637 9.36 -22.36 16.87
N VAL A 638 9.15 -23.47 17.57
CA VAL A 638 9.66 -23.72 18.93
C VAL A 638 10.55 -24.96 18.87
N PRO A 639 11.89 -24.82 18.95
CA PRO A 639 12.80 -25.95 18.90
C PRO A 639 12.65 -26.87 20.13
N GLY A 640 13.14 -28.10 20.02
CA GLY A 640 13.19 -29.04 21.13
C GLY A 640 14.07 -28.57 22.28
N GLY A 641 13.93 -29.23 23.45
CA GLY A 641 14.70 -28.95 24.65
C GLY A 641 13.84 -28.97 25.93
N THR A 642 13.90 -30.01 26.72
CA THR A 642 13.03 -30.17 27.90
C THR A 642 13.17 -29.03 28.92
N THR A 643 14.40 -28.56 29.18
CA THR A 643 14.65 -27.43 30.09
C THR A 643 14.10 -26.12 29.53
N ALA A 644 14.35 -25.88 28.27
CA ALA A 644 13.83 -24.69 27.57
C ALA A 644 12.30 -24.65 27.56
N THR A 645 11.66 -25.77 27.24
CA THR A 645 10.20 -25.91 27.24
C THR A 645 9.59 -25.65 28.61
N ALA A 646 10.18 -26.19 29.68
CA ALA A 646 9.69 -25.92 31.06
C ALA A 646 9.77 -24.40 31.38
N THR A 647 10.85 -23.75 30.97
CA THR A 647 11.03 -22.30 31.15
C THR A 647 10.00 -21.49 30.36
N LEU A 648 9.78 -21.82 29.07
CA LEU A 648 8.81 -21.16 28.22
C LEU A 648 7.37 -21.40 28.72
N ALA A 649 7.02 -22.63 29.10
CA ALA A 649 5.70 -22.95 29.60
C ALA A 649 5.37 -22.24 30.93
N ALA A 650 6.39 -21.97 31.77
CA ALA A 650 6.22 -21.16 32.97
C ALA A 650 6.10 -19.66 32.71
N SER A 651 6.54 -19.19 31.53
CA SER A 651 6.52 -17.79 31.15
C SER A 651 5.15 -17.37 30.60
N GLY A 652 4.50 -16.38 31.24
CA GLY A 652 3.26 -15.79 30.73
C GLY A 652 3.43 -15.14 29.34
N ASP A 653 4.58 -14.47 29.13
CA ASP A 653 4.86 -13.82 27.84
C ASP A 653 5.05 -14.84 26.70
N ALA A 654 5.73 -15.95 26.94
CA ALA A 654 5.93 -17.01 25.96
C ALA A 654 4.60 -17.72 25.62
N ARG A 655 3.79 -18.01 26.65
CA ARG A 655 2.43 -18.57 26.43
C ARG A 655 1.57 -17.62 25.61
N HIS A 656 1.52 -16.34 25.98
CA HIS A 656 0.80 -15.32 25.23
C HIS A 656 1.29 -15.24 23.78
N PHE A 657 2.59 -15.31 23.55
CA PHE A 657 3.19 -15.24 22.22
C PHE A 657 2.66 -16.34 21.28
N VAL A 658 2.60 -17.59 21.77
CA VAL A 658 2.07 -18.71 20.96
C VAL A 658 0.54 -18.73 20.88
N SER A 659 -0.17 -18.36 21.97
CA SER A 659 -1.63 -18.24 21.97
C SER A 659 -2.11 -17.21 20.95
N GLU A 660 -1.49 -16.04 20.91
CA GLU A 660 -1.81 -14.97 19.97
C GLU A 660 -1.60 -15.41 18.52
N ALA A 661 -0.49 -16.09 18.21
CA ALA A 661 -0.24 -16.63 16.88
C ALA A 661 -1.27 -17.71 16.49
N TYR A 662 -1.65 -18.54 17.45
CA TYR A 662 -2.70 -19.54 17.25
C TYR A 662 -4.04 -18.87 16.90
N ARG A 663 -4.45 -17.88 17.65
CA ARG A 663 -5.71 -17.12 17.36
C ARG A 663 -5.69 -16.38 16.04
N HIS A 664 -4.50 -15.97 15.56
CA HIS A 664 -4.33 -15.37 14.25
C HIS A 664 -4.17 -16.40 13.11
N CYS A 665 -4.47 -17.67 13.37
CA CYS A 665 -4.37 -18.76 12.40
C CYS A 665 -2.98 -18.92 11.74
N LYS A 666 -1.91 -18.46 12.39
CA LYS A 666 -0.53 -18.58 11.90
C LYS A 666 -0.03 -20.02 12.06
N ALA A 667 0.80 -20.50 11.13
CA ALA A 667 1.44 -21.80 11.28
C ALA A 667 2.34 -21.83 12.53
N ILE A 668 2.25 -22.93 13.30
CA ILE A 668 3.07 -23.18 14.47
C ILE A 668 3.74 -24.53 14.29
N ALA A 669 5.07 -24.58 14.33
CA ALA A 669 5.82 -25.82 14.36
C ALA A 669 6.56 -25.95 15.71
N ALA A 670 6.58 -27.14 16.30
CA ALA A 670 7.21 -27.36 17.58
C ALA A 670 7.89 -28.73 17.65
N GLY A 671 9.07 -28.80 18.27
CA GLY A 671 9.69 -30.07 18.64
C GLY A 671 8.79 -30.86 19.62
N GLU A 672 8.80 -32.18 19.57
CA GLU A 672 7.95 -33.01 20.47
C GLU A 672 8.02 -32.59 21.94
N SER A 673 9.21 -32.28 22.43
CA SER A 673 9.36 -31.82 23.81
C SER A 673 8.73 -30.45 24.07
N ALA A 674 8.52 -29.62 23.03
CA ALA A 674 7.93 -28.31 23.15
C ALA A 674 6.38 -28.33 23.15
N ALA A 675 5.74 -29.49 22.95
CA ALA A 675 4.28 -29.67 23.07
C ALA A 675 3.73 -29.15 24.40
N ALA A 676 4.48 -29.31 25.50
CA ALA A 676 4.07 -28.82 26.81
C ALA A 676 3.92 -27.27 26.90
N LEU A 677 4.61 -26.51 26.05
CA LEU A 677 4.36 -25.07 25.94
C LEU A 677 3.00 -24.79 25.27
N LEU A 678 2.66 -25.55 24.24
CA LEU A 678 1.37 -25.41 23.55
C LEU A 678 0.21 -25.74 24.47
N GLU A 679 0.32 -26.86 25.19
CA GLU A 679 -0.65 -27.26 26.24
C GLU A 679 -0.80 -26.18 27.33
N ALA A 680 0.32 -25.61 27.80
CA ALA A 680 0.31 -24.54 28.80
C ALA A 680 -0.31 -23.23 28.28
N ALA A 681 -0.43 -23.10 26.97
CA ALA A 681 -1.08 -21.99 26.27
C ALA A 681 -2.51 -22.31 25.82
N ASP A 682 -3.11 -23.39 26.35
CA ASP A 682 -4.46 -23.89 26.02
C ASP A 682 -4.61 -24.27 24.52
N ILE A 683 -3.51 -24.60 23.85
CA ILE A 683 -3.49 -25.05 22.45
C ILE A 683 -3.43 -26.58 22.43
N LEU A 684 -4.30 -27.20 21.62
CA LEU A 684 -4.25 -28.63 21.40
C LEU A 684 -2.94 -29.00 20.68
N ALA A 685 -2.05 -29.69 21.40
CA ALA A 685 -0.72 -30.11 20.91
C ALA A 685 -0.83 -31.44 20.15
N GLU A 686 -1.53 -31.42 19.02
CA GLU A 686 -1.63 -32.56 18.09
C GLU A 686 -1.01 -32.17 16.74
N ASP A 687 -0.35 -33.14 16.11
CA ASP A 687 0.23 -32.95 14.77
C ASP A 687 -0.88 -32.94 13.73
N ASP A 688 -1.33 -31.75 13.38
CA ASP A 688 -2.46 -31.51 12.47
C ASP A 688 -2.16 -30.36 11.49
N GLU A 689 -1.91 -30.74 10.26
CA GLU A 689 -1.61 -29.78 9.18
C GLU A 689 -2.78 -28.85 8.82
N ASP A 690 -4.02 -29.33 8.95
CA ASP A 690 -5.21 -28.51 8.66
C ASP A 690 -5.44 -27.48 9.78
N ASN A 691 -5.13 -27.85 11.02
CA ASN A 691 -5.12 -26.93 12.15
C ASN A 691 -3.88 -26.01 12.16
N GLY A 692 -2.87 -26.31 11.33
CA GLY A 692 -1.65 -25.52 11.22
C GLY A 692 -0.74 -25.63 12.45
N VAL A 693 -0.85 -26.73 13.22
CA VAL A 693 0.05 -27.10 14.32
C VAL A 693 0.82 -28.33 13.91
N LEU A 694 2.13 -28.20 13.83
CA LEU A 694 3.03 -29.29 13.39
C LEU A 694 3.93 -29.71 14.54
N LEU A 695 3.95 -31.00 14.83
CA LEU A 695 4.86 -31.61 15.82
C LEU A 695 5.82 -32.55 15.12
N GLY A 696 7.07 -32.58 15.58
CA GLY A 696 8.11 -33.47 15.04
C GLY A 696 9.29 -33.61 15.98
N ALA A 697 10.10 -34.63 15.73
CA ALA A 697 11.25 -34.96 16.60
C ALA A 697 12.31 -33.83 16.60
N ASP A 698 12.53 -33.20 15.45
CA ASP A 698 13.59 -32.21 15.20
C ASP A 698 13.22 -31.27 14.04
N ALA A 699 14.10 -30.29 13.77
CA ALA A 699 13.92 -29.34 12.67
C ALA A 699 13.94 -30.05 11.30
N ALA A 700 14.73 -31.10 11.11
CA ALA A 700 14.84 -31.84 9.84
C ALA A 700 13.49 -32.42 9.42
N THR A 701 12.73 -32.98 10.38
CA THR A 701 11.41 -33.57 10.12
C THR A 701 10.32 -32.54 9.91
N LEU A 702 10.51 -31.31 10.43
CA LEU A 702 9.51 -30.24 10.40
C LEU A 702 9.70 -29.27 9.25
N ALA A 703 10.92 -29.01 8.77
CA ALA A 703 11.25 -27.87 7.94
C ALA A 703 10.40 -27.78 6.65
N GLU A 704 10.33 -28.86 5.87
CA GLU A 704 9.55 -28.87 4.60
C GLU A 704 8.06 -28.68 4.84
N ARG A 705 7.51 -29.37 5.85
CA ARG A 705 6.11 -29.29 6.23
C ARG A 705 5.75 -27.89 6.73
N PHE A 706 6.65 -27.28 7.53
CA PHE A 706 6.46 -25.94 8.08
C PHE A 706 6.51 -24.88 6.98
N VAL A 707 7.48 -24.95 6.06
CA VAL A 707 7.51 -24.06 4.88
C VAL A 707 6.21 -24.17 4.07
N THR A 708 5.71 -25.40 3.87
CA THR A 708 4.43 -25.64 3.19
C THR A 708 3.26 -24.99 3.94
N ALA A 709 3.21 -25.12 5.26
CA ALA A 709 2.17 -24.53 6.09
C ALA A 709 2.23 -22.99 6.08
N ILE A 710 3.42 -22.38 6.13
CA ILE A 710 3.63 -20.94 5.97
C ILE A 710 3.12 -20.47 4.60
N GLY A 711 3.38 -21.26 3.55
CA GLY A 711 2.95 -20.97 2.17
C GLY A 711 1.43 -20.97 1.99
N ARG A 712 0.67 -21.58 2.87
CA ARG A 712 -0.82 -21.47 2.94
C ARG A 712 -1.31 -20.16 3.52
N HIS A 713 -0.43 -19.33 4.02
CA HIS A 713 -0.64 -18.05 4.71
C HIS A 713 -1.30 -18.21 6.07
N ARG A 714 -2.48 -18.84 6.19
CA ARG A 714 -3.24 -19.05 7.42
C ARG A 714 -3.92 -20.41 7.44
N ALA A 715 -4.01 -21.02 8.60
CA ALA A 715 -4.76 -22.25 8.86
C ALA A 715 -6.22 -21.90 9.18
N TRP A 716 -7.02 -21.57 8.17
CA TRP A 716 -8.41 -21.12 8.34
C TRP A 716 -9.36 -22.21 8.85
N GLY A 717 -8.98 -23.49 8.75
CA GLY A 717 -9.73 -24.60 9.34
C GLY A 717 -9.53 -24.78 10.83
N ARG A 718 -8.76 -23.91 11.47
CA ARG A 718 -8.43 -24.01 12.90
C ARG A 718 -9.65 -23.96 13.79
N VAL A 719 -9.73 -24.91 14.73
CA VAL A 719 -10.85 -25.07 15.67
C VAL A 719 -10.55 -24.44 17.03
N ALA A 720 -11.60 -24.22 17.81
CA ALA A 720 -11.52 -23.75 19.20
C ALA A 720 -10.73 -22.42 19.40
N LEU A 721 -10.73 -21.53 18.42
CA LEU A 721 -10.04 -20.23 18.52
C LEU A 721 -10.46 -19.41 19.74
N GLU A 722 -11.76 -19.44 20.08
CA GLU A 722 -12.31 -18.68 21.21
C GLU A 722 -11.91 -19.26 22.58
N ALA A 723 -11.52 -20.53 22.64
CA ALA A 723 -11.12 -21.18 23.87
C ALA A 723 -9.65 -20.84 24.28
N VAL A 724 -8.85 -20.33 23.33
CA VAL A 724 -7.44 -19.97 23.57
C VAL A 724 -7.34 -18.52 24.01
N PRO A 725 -6.84 -18.23 25.23
CA PRO A 725 -6.69 -16.84 25.69
C PRO A 725 -5.54 -16.14 24.95
N ALA A 726 -5.77 -14.89 24.48
CA ALA A 726 -4.72 -14.08 23.83
C ALA A 726 -4.97 -12.58 24.01
#